data_ed20dd718756f5327262908933078ed4
#
_entry.id   ed20dd718756f5327262908933078ed4
#
_cell.length_a   1.000
_cell.length_b   1.000
_cell.length_c   1.000
_cell.angle_alpha   90.00
_cell.angle_beta   90.00
_cell.angle_gamma   90.00
#
_symmetry.space_group_name_H-M   'P 1'
#
loop_
_entity.id
_entity.type
_entity.pdbx_description
1 polymer ?
#
loop_
_entity_poly.entity_id
_entity_poly.type
_entity_poly.pdbx_seq_one_letter_code
_entity_poly.pdbx_strand_id
1 'polypeptide(L)'
;MTATLGKPSTIVAVAAFAAFLATFNETFLNVAFAPIMADLGVDMSTVQWLATAYMLGAAVMVPVSAFAYRSVPTRPLFVGTVALLVVGSVIGALAPSFPVLLAGRIVQALGTGLLIPIGMNITLEVAPREKLGTYMGIMGAMTTLGPSLSVIVAGVLLAAFSWHMLMAVFAVLSAACLVFGAVMLGDIAKLTRPKLDAPSVALVGVALIGLMYGVSTVFSGSIAVAVGAAVVGAVFLVLFVQRQKRLEQPLIDLRPLSVRPFAVGVVVNMLSLVTIFAMNIIVPTYLQSVLGMDSLVASLALFPAIMLSCVASPLAGRVYDRHEARVLLPVGFLLIGVFAALVSVFISTGSVLVIALLYIPVICGSALIIGPVQSFALSHLDPELNPHGVTVMSTGFQIAGCIGSSLFTGVYAAVLGGQAAAGASTFDAASTGFLAAGLLVAAFALVGFLLALRVRSYEKAQAAGRTAEARADAPAAEAPLLASIMKADVWALPATATVLDAVRLFAERGISGAPVVDEQGNAVGFVSDGDVMRALADQTSAFKSAYSFVVERGNADFDQTVAAVMGQPVAEIATLRVISVDLHDELGGICKVLADKHLKKAPVMDGGRMVGIVNRSNIARYSITSYLDGIAQEA
;
A
#
# COMPACT_ATOMS: atom_id res chain seq x y z
N MET A 1 16.17 -24.54 -16.07
CA MET A 1 15.20 -23.81 -16.88
C MET A 1 14.75 -22.60 -16.08
N THR A 2 15.37 -21.46 -16.28
CA THR A 2 14.94 -20.18 -15.71
C THR A 2 13.66 -19.78 -16.42
N ALA A 3 12.52 -20.08 -15.80
CA ALA A 3 11.25 -19.58 -16.29
C ALA A 3 11.33 -18.05 -16.30
N THR A 4 11.09 -17.45 -17.43
CA THR A 4 10.98 -16.00 -17.60
C THR A 4 9.89 -15.50 -16.67
N LEU A 5 10.27 -14.96 -15.53
CA LEU A 5 9.38 -14.25 -14.63
C LEU A 5 8.72 -13.13 -15.42
N GLY A 6 7.41 -13.11 -15.49
CA GLY A 6 6.65 -11.99 -16.05
C GLY A 6 7.04 -10.68 -15.34
N LYS A 7 6.73 -9.53 -15.94
CA LYS A 7 6.98 -8.23 -15.29
C LYS A 7 6.33 -8.22 -13.90
N PRO A 8 6.99 -7.67 -12.86
CA PRO A 8 6.43 -7.60 -11.50
C PRO A 8 4.98 -7.12 -11.44
N SER A 9 4.65 -6.11 -12.25
CA SER A 9 3.28 -5.58 -12.35
C SER A 9 2.25 -6.59 -12.82
N THR A 10 2.61 -7.49 -13.74
CA THR A 10 1.72 -8.51 -14.26
C THR A 10 1.46 -9.61 -13.24
N ILE A 11 2.51 -10.03 -12.52
CA ILE A 11 2.42 -11.04 -11.45
C ILE A 11 1.52 -10.53 -10.32
N VAL A 12 1.74 -9.27 -9.88
CA VAL A 12 0.90 -8.64 -8.85
C VAL A 12 -0.54 -8.45 -9.34
N ALA A 13 -0.77 -8.14 -10.63
CA ALA A 13 -2.12 -8.02 -11.16
C ALA A 13 -2.88 -9.36 -11.10
N VAL A 14 -2.22 -10.48 -11.40
CA VAL A 14 -2.82 -11.83 -11.26
C VAL A 14 -3.12 -12.14 -9.79
N ALA A 15 -2.19 -11.86 -8.87
CA ALA A 15 -2.38 -12.06 -7.44
C ALA A 15 -3.53 -11.18 -6.88
N ALA A 16 -3.61 -9.92 -7.31
CA ALA A 16 -4.65 -8.99 -6.91
C ALA A 16 -6.03 -9.39 -7.46
N PHE A 17 -6.08 -9.86 -8.70
CA PHE A 17 -7.32 -10.39 -9.29
C PHE A 17 -7.79 -11.66 -8.56
N ALA A 18 -6.87 -12.52 -8.15
CA ALA A 18 -7.20 -13.70 -7.34
C ALA A 18 -7.74 -13.30 -5.96
N ALA A 19 -7.16 -12.29 -5.30
CA ALA A 19 -7.65 -11.74 -4.04
C ALA A 19 -9.04 -11.10 -4.20
N PHE A 20 -9.29 -10.41 -5.31
CA PHE A 20 -10.63 -9.91 -5.68
C PHE A 20 -11.63 -11.06 -5.79
N LEU A 21 -11.30 -12.14 -6.52
CA LEU A 21 -12.19 -13.31 -6.67
C LEU A 21 -12.49 -13.97 -5.31
N ALA A 22 -11.49 -14.07 -4.43
CA ALA A 22 -11.66 -14.63 -3.11
C ALA A 22 -12.71 -13.87 -2.29
N THR A 23 -12.56 -12.53 -2.21
CA THR A 23 -13.49 -11.65 -1.45
C THR A 23 -14.84 -11.45 -2.14
N PHE A 24 -14.87 -11.46 -3.47
CA PHE A 24 -16.10 -11.44 -4.26
C PHE A 24 -16.95 -12.69 -3.98
N ASN A 25 -16.33 -13.88 -3.97
CA ASN A 25 -17.02 -15.15 -3.70
C ASN A 25 -17.58 -15.25 -2.28
N GLU A 26 -16.99 -14.55 -1.32
CA GLU A 26 -17.42 -14.57 0.08
C GLU A 26 -18.87 -14.08 0.24
N THR A 27 -19.24 -13.06 -0.51
CA THR A 27 -20.51 -12.34 -0.32
C THR A 27 -21.52 -12.47 -1.45
N PHE A 28 -21.09 -12.89 -2.65
CA PHE A 28 -21.93 -12.79 -3.83
C PHE A 28 -23.15 -13.72 -3.83
N LEU A 29 -23.08 -14.86 -3.16
CA LEU A 29 -24.21 -15.78 -3.05
C LEU A 29 -25.27 -15.32 -2.04
N ASN A 30 -24.92 -14.41 -1.12
CA ASN A 30 -25.86 -13.94 -0.09
C ASN A 30 -27.09 -13.24 -0.70
N VAL A 31 -26.92 -12.60 -1.87
CA VAL A 31 -28.02 -11.97 -2.61
C VAL A 31 -29.00 -13.01 -3.17
N ALA A 32 -28.55 -14.24 -3.36
CA ALA A 32 -29.34 -15.33 -3.91
C ALA A 32 -30.09 -16.17 -2.86
N PHE A 33 -30.03 -15.84 -1.57
CA PHE A 33 -30.65 -16.65 -0.51
C PHE A 33 -32.15 -16.88 -0.75
N ALA A 34 -32.90 -15.82 -1.09
CA ALA A 34 -34.34 -15.94 -1.33
C ALA A 34 -34.69 -16.88 -2.49
N PRO A 35 -34.08 -16.75 -3.70
CA PRO A 35 -34.34 -17.73 -4.76
C PRO A 35 -33.83 -19.14 -4.45
N ILE A 36 -32.71 -19.31 -3.72
CA ILE A 36 -32.24 -20.63 -3.29
C ILE A 36 -33.21 -21.28 -2.30
N MET A 37 -33.74 -20.53 -1.34
CA MET A 37 -34.76 -21.03 -0.41
C MET A 37 -36.00 -21.53 -1.15
N ALA A 38 -36.46 -20.76 -2.13
CA ALA A 38 -37.64 -21.11 -2.92
C ALA A 38 -37.41 -22.34 -3.80
N ASP A 39 -36.23 -22.48 -4.41
CA ASP A 39 -35.90 -23.55 -5.35
C ASP A 39 -35.57 -24.88 -4.63
N LEU A 40 -34.78 -24.81 -3.55
CA LEU A 40 -34.35 -26.01 -2.80
C LEU A 40 -35.24 -26.35 -1.60
N GLY A 41 -36.29 -25.57 -1.33
CA GLY A 41 -37.26 -25.86 -0.26
C GLY A 41 -36.67 -25.79 1.16
N VAL A 42 -35.68 -24.91 1.39
CA VAL A 42 -35.01 -24.75 2.68
C VAL A 42 -35.39 -23.43 3.37
N ASP A 43 -35.30 -23.40 4.69
CA ASP A 43 -35.56 -22.20 5.49
C ASP A 43 -34.37 -21.25 5.57
N MET A 44 -34.59 -20.04 6.12
CA MET A 44 -33.56 -19.02 6.28
C MET A 44 -32.41 -19.49 7.15
N SER A 45 -32.66 -20.27 8.20
CA SER A 45 -31.62 -20.77 9.10
C SER A 45 -30.69 -21.77 8.39
N THR A 46 -31.26 -22.58 7.50
CA THR A 46 -30.49 -23.54 6.69
C THR A 46 -29.69 -22.83 5.61
N VAL A 47 -30.27 -21.88 4.85
CA VAL A 47 -29.54 -21.22 3.76
C VAL A 47 -28.37 -20.38 4.26
N GLN A 48 -28.44 -19.82 5.47
CA GLN A 48 -27.34 -19.07 6.10
C GLN A 48 -26.06 -19.91 6.27
N TRP A 49 -26.18 -21.25 6.34
CA TRP A 49 -25.01 -22.12 6.40
C TRP A 49 -24.12 -22.00 5.16
N LEU A 50 -24.64 -21.57 4.01
CA LEU A 50 -23.83 -21.31 2.81
C LEU A 50 -22.78 -20.20 3.04
N ALA A 51 -23.12 -19.18 3.80
CA ALA A 51 -22.18 -18.13 4.20
C ALA A 51 -21.33 -18.55 5.40
N THR A 52 -21.97 -19.09 6.44
CA THR A 52 -21.29 -19.42 7.70
C THR A 52 -20.24 -20.52 7.51
N ALA A 53 -20.59 -21.65 6.87
CA ALA A 53 -19.64 -22.73 6.63
C ALA A 53 -18.49 -22.29 5.70
N TYR A 54 -18.78 -21.42 4.72
CA TYR A 54 -17.77 -20.82 3.86
C TYR A 54 -16.77 -19.97 4.67
N MET A 55 -17.25 -19.01 5.47
CA MET A 55 -16.40 -18.14 6.28
C MET A 55 -15.54 -18.93 7.27
N LEU A 56 -16.14 -19.93 7.95
CA LEU A 56 -15.43 -20.79 8.89
C LEU A 56 -14.38 -21.65 8.18
N GLY A 57 -14.72 -22.24 7.02
CA GLY A 57 -13.79 -23.02 6.21
C GLY A 57 -12.60 -22.19 5.71
N ALA A 58 -12.87 -20.97 5.21
CA ALA A 58 -11.82 -20.05 4.79
C ALA A 58 -10.92 -19.66 5.97
N ALA A 59 -11.49 -19.32 7.13
CA ALA A 59 -10.75 -18.94 8.31
C ALA A 59 -9.79 -20.04 8.81
N VAL A 60 -10.20 -21.32 8.72
CA VAL A 60 -9.33 -22.47 9.07
C VAL A 60 -8.17 -22.63 8.11
N MET A 61 -8.35 -22.31 6.83
CA MET A 61 -7.30 -22.44 5.82
C MET A 61 -6.27 -21.31 5.83
N VAL A 62 -6.62 -20.11 6.33
CA VAL A 62 -5.68 -18.99 6.44
C VAL A 62 -4.41 -19.35 7.24
N PRO A 63 -4.47 -19.95 8.44
CA PRO A 63 -3.29 -20.43 9.18
C PRO A 63 -2.44 -21.46 8.42
N VAL A 64 -3.04 -22.25 7.56
CA VAL A 64 -2.34 -23.27 6.76
C VAL A 64 -1.54 -22.63 5.61
N SER A 65 -1.86 -21.42 5.24
CA SER A 65 -1.26 -20.73 4.08
C SER A 65 0.25 -20.56 4.18
N ALA A 66 0.80 -20.23 5.37
CA ALA A 66 2.24 -20.11 5.57
C ALA A 66 2.97 -21.44 5.33
N PHE A 67 2.39 -22.54 5.83
CA PHE A 67 2.91 -23.89 5.56
C PHE A 67 2.84 -24.21 4.07
N ALA A 68 1.69 -23.99 3.43
CA ALA A 68 1.48 -24.29 2.01
C ALA A 68 2.47 -23.50 1.13
N TYR A 69 2.65 -22.22 1.39
CA TYR A 69 3.54 -21.33 0.63
C TYR A 69 5.02 -21.73 0.74
N ARG A 70 5.44 -22.26 1.88
CA ARG A 70 6.82 -22.73 2.13
C ARG A 70 7.08 -24.18 1.68
N SER A 71 6.02 -24.95 1.43
CA SER A 71 6.11 -26.39 1.11
C SER A 71 5.93 -26.69 -0.37
N VAL A 72 5.11 -25.88 -1.09
CA VAL A 72 4.73 -26.12 -2.47
C VAL A 72 5.25 -24.98 -3.35
N PRO A 73 5.80 -25.24 -4.55
CA PRO A 73 6.18 -24.17 -5.48
C PRO A 73 5.01 -23.24 -5.78
N THR A 74 5.29 -21.95 -5.97
CA THR A 74 4.27 -20.88 -6.06
C THR A 74 3.23 -21.16 -7.14
N ARG A 75 3.68 -21.55 -8.34
CA ARG A 75 2.79 -21.80 -9.49
C ARG A 75 1.81 -22.95 -9.24
N PRO A 76 2.22 -24.18 -8.91
CA PRO A 76 1.28 -25.28 -8.63
C PRO A 76 0.39 -25.00 -7.40
N LEU A 77 0.91 -24.29 -6.38
CA LEU A 77 0.10 -23.88 -5.22
C LEU A 77 -1.02 -22.94 -5.64
N PHE A 78 -0.72 -21.90 -6.41
CA PHE A 78 -1.71 -20.94 -6.91
C PHE A 78 -2.75 -21.62 -7.80
N VAL A 79 -2.29 -22.44 -8.76
CA VAL A 79 -3.17 -23.17 -9.67
C VAL A 79 -4.08 -24.13 -8.91
N GLY A 80 -3.54 -24.90 -7.95
CA GLY A 80 -4.33 -25.82 -7.11
C GLY A 80 -5.36 -25.07 -6.26
N THR A 81 -4.99 -23.95 -5.70
CA THR A 81 -5.90 -23.10 -4.89
C THR A 81 -7.04 -22.52 -5.72
N VAL A 82 -6.75 -21.99 -6.91
CA VAL A 82 -7.79 -21.47 -7.82
C VAL A 82 -8.62 -22.63 -8.41
N ALA A 83 -8.03 -23.80 -8.64
CA ALA A 83 -8.78 -24.98 -9.08
C ALA A 83 -9.86 -25.41 -8.08
N LEU A 84 -9.61 -25.27 -6.78
CA LEU A 84 -10.65 -25.50 -5.76
C LEU A 84 -11.84 -24.53 -5.93
N LEU A 85 -11.59 -23.26 -6.28
CA LEU A 85 -12.67 -22.31 -6.59
C LEU A 85 -13.46 -22.75 -7.81
N VAL A 86 -12.78 -23.17 -8.88
CA VAL A 86 -13.44 -23.65 -10.11
C VAL A 86 -14.27 -24.88 -9.81
N VAL A 87 -13.69 -25.91 -9.16
CA VAL A 87 -14.38 -27.15 -8.85
C VAL A 87 -15.60 -26.92 -7.94
N GLY A 88 -15.42 -26.15 -6.86
CA GLY A 88 -16.53 -25.82 -5.96
C GLY A 88 -17.64 -25.02 -6.65
N SER A 89 -17.28 -24.15 -7.60
CA SER A 89 -18.25 -23.39 -8.39
C SER A 89 -19.03 -24.26 -9.38
N VAL A 90 -18.35 -25.21 -10.02
CA VAL A 90 -19.01 -26.18 -10.91
C VAL A 90 -19.95 -27.10 -10.12
N ILE A 91 -19.52 -27.60 -8.95
CA ILE A 91 -20.40 -28.35 -8.05
C ILE A 91 -21.63 -27.53 -7.67
N GLY A 92 -21.44 -26.25 -7.31
CA GLY A 92 -22.54 -25.35 -6.95
C GLY A 92 -23.46 -25.02 -8.12
N ALA A 93 -22.92 -24.82 -9.34
CA ALA A 93 -23.70 -24.54 -10.56
C ALA A 93 -24.57 -25.73 -10.98
N LEU A 94 -24.15 -26.95 -10.65
CA LEU A 94 -24.86 -28.19 -10.99
C LEU A 94 -25.61 -28.77 -9.78
N ALA A 95 -25.71 -28.08 -8.64
CA ALA A 95 -26.23 -28.59 -7.41
C ALA A 95 -27.75 -28.88 -7.48
N PRO A 96 -28.20 -30.14 -7.38
CA PRO A 96 -29.63 -30.47 -7.39
C PRO A 96 -30.25 -30.37 -6.01
N SER A 97 -29.48 -30.11 -4.96
CA SER A 97 -29.94 -30.09 -3.57
C SER A 97 -29.04 -29.23 -2.69
N PHE A 98 -29.56 -28.77 -1.56
CA PHE A 98 -28.82 -27.94 -0.59
C PHE A 98 -27.50 -28.60 -0.09
N PRO A 99 -27.43 -29.88 0.29
CA PRO A 99 -26.17 -30.50 0.71
C PRO A 99 -25.06 -30.44 -0.36
N VAL A 100 -25.42 -30.62 -1.64
CA VAL A 100 -24.45 -30.56 -2.75
C VAL A 100 -23.96 -29.12 -2.93
N LEU A 101 -24.85 -28.12 -2.86
CA LEU A 101 -24.48 -26.72 -2.90
C LEU A 101 -23.56 -26.32 -1.73
N LEU A 102 -23.89 -26.81 -0.52
CA LEU A 102 -23.06 -26.57 0.67
C LEU A 102 -21.67 -27.24 0.52
N ALA A 103 -21.59 -28.47 -0.01
CA ALA A 103 -20.32 -29.12 -0.30
C ALA A 103 -19.47 -28.28 -1.30
N GLY A 104 -20.08 -27.77 -2.37
CA GLY A 104 -19.43 -26.85 -3.31
C GLY A 104 -18.88 -25.60 -2.61
N ARG A 105 -19.65 -25.01 -1.70
CA ARG A 105 -19.22 -23.85 -0.89
C ARG A 105 -18.03 -24.16 0.03
N ILE A 106 -18.03 -25.34 0.66
CA ILE A 106 -16.90 -25.76 1.51
C ILE A 106 -15.63 -25.92 0.65
N VAL A 107 -15.74 -26.54 -0.54
CA VAL A 107 -14.59 -26.68 -1.47
C VAL A 107 -14.06 -25.31 -1.89
N GLN A 108 -14.94 -24.36 -2.22
CA GLN A 108 -14.53 -22.97 -2.51
C GLN A 108 -13.83 -22.31 -1.32
N ALA A 109 -14.33 -22.50 -0.10
CA ALA A 109 -13.76 -21.94 1.12
C ALA A 109 -12.31 -22.37 1.36
N LEU A 110 -12.00 -23.66 1.10
CA LEU A 110 -10.62 -24.17 1.18
C LEU A 110 -9.67 -23.42 0.24
N GLY A 111 -10.12 -23.10 -0.97
CA GLY A 111 -9.35 -22.27 -1.91
C GLY A 111 -9.21 -20.83 -1.44
N THR A 112 -10.32 -20.18 -1.07
CA THR A 112 -10.34 -18.77 -0.67
C THR A 112 -9.43 -18.47 0.51
N GLY A 113 -9.44 -19.31 1.55
CA GLY A 113 -8.62 -19.09 2.73
C GLY A 113 -7.11 -19.09 2.47
N LEU A 114 -6.66 -19.78 1.42
CA LEU A 114 -5.27 -19.78 0.99
C LEU A 114 -4.93 -18.59 0.05
N LEU A 115 -5.89 -18.15 -0.76
CA LEU A 115 -5.63 -17.31 -1.93
C LEU A 115 -5.17 -15.90 -1.56
N ILE A 116 -5.80 -15.27 -0.55
CA ILE A 116 -5.43 -13.91 -0.10
C ILE A 116 -4.01 -13.90 0.48
N PRO A 117 -3.62 -14.77 1.45
CA PRO A 117 -2.26 -14.81 1.96
C PRO A 117 -1.21 -15.14 0.88
N ILE A 118 -1.52 -16.07 -0.04
CA ILE A 118 -0.62 -16.40 -1.15
C ILE A 118 -0.39 -15.17 -2.04
N GLY A 119 -1.45 -14.44 -2.40
CA GLY A 119 -1.36 -13.21 -3.17
C GLY A 119 -0.50 -12.12 -2.49
N MET A 120 -0.65 -11.97 -1.18
CA MET A 120 0.18 -11.05 -0.39
C MET A 120 1.65 -11.47 -0.38
N ASN A 121 1.96 -12.75 -0.16
CA ASN A 121 3.32 -13.27 -0.17
C ASN A 121 3.98 -13.12 -1.54
N ILE A 122 3.26 -13.45 -2.63
CA ILE A 122 3.74 -13.21 -4.01
C ILE A 122 4.07 -11.73 -4.20
N THR A 123 3.20 -10.84 -3.75
CA THR A 123 3.39 -9.39 -3.88
C THR A 123 4.62 -8.92 -3.12
N LEU A 124 4.85 -9.41 -1.89
CA LEU A 124 6.03 -9.07 -1.07
C LEU A 124 7.34 -9.51 -1.70
N GLU A 125 7.37 -10.68 -2.34
CA GLU A 125 8.60 -11.20 -2.95
C GLU A 125 8.93 -10.58 -4.30
N VAL A 126 7.91 -10.17 -5.06
CA VAL A 126 8.08 -9.65 -6.43
C VAL A 126 8.15 -8.13 -6.47
N ALA A 127 7.53 -7.43 -5.52
CA ALA A 127 7.48 -5.97 -5.51
C ALA A 127 8.85 -5.37 -5.18
N PRO A 128 9.36 -4.42 -6.00
CA PRO A 128 10.49 -3.60 -5.61
C PRO A 128 10.19 -2.87 -4.29
N ARG A 129 11.19 -2.75 -3.41
CA ARG A 129 11.02 -2.12 -2.08
C ARG A 129 10.44 -0.70 -2.18
N GLU A 130 10.86 0.06 -3.20
CA GLU A 130 10.43 1.44 -3.46
C GLU A 130 8.96 1.56 -3.93
N LYS A 131 8.31 0.44 -4.26
CA LYS A 131 6.93 0.38 -4.77
C LYS A 131 6.04 -0.58 -3.98
N LEU A 132 6.51 -1.06 -2.84
CA LEU A 132 5.79 -2.03 -2.03
C LEU A 132 4.42 -1.49 -1.58
N GLY A 133 4.37 -0.24 -1.12
CA GLY A 133 3.13 0.42 -0.74
C GLY A 133 2.13 0.51 -1.89
N THR A 134 2.59 0.85 -3.10
CA THR A 134 1.74 0.90 -4.30
C THR A 134 1.12 -0.47 -4.61
N TYR A 135 1.90 -1.54 -4.57
CA TYR A 135 1.42 -2.88 -4.87
C TYR A 135 0.51 -3.44 -3.77
N MET A 136 0.82 -3.19 -2.49
CA MET A 136 -0.08 -3.51 -1.38
C MET A 136 -1.37 -2.69 -1.41
N GLY A 137 -1.29 -1.43 -1.87
CA GLY A 137 -2.47 -0.62 -2.14
C GLY A 137 -3.37 -1.22 -3.23
N ILE A 138 -2.80 -1.78 -4.31
CA ILE A 138 -3.56 -2.51 -5.34
C ILE A 138 -4.23 -3.76 -4.74
N MET A 139 -3.51 -4.53 -3.91
CA MET A 139 -4.09 -5.68 -3.20
C MET A 139 -5.26 -5.26 -2.32
N GLY A 140 -5.10 -4.19 -1.51
CA GLY A 140 -6.16 -3.63 -0.68
C GLY A 140 -7.36 -3.13 -1.47
N ALA A 141 -7.15 -2.48 -2.62
CA ALA A 141 -8.23 -2.05 -3.52
C ALA A 141 -9.05 -3.24 -4.02
N MET A 142 -8.39 -4.30 -4.46
CA MET A 142 -9.04 -5.50 -4.99
C MET A 142 -9.83 -6.26 -3.92
N THR A 143 -9.29 -6.37 -2.70
CA THR A 143 -10.01 -7.01 -1.57
C THR A 143 -11.22 -6.21 -1.11
N THR A 144 -11.20 -4.88 -1.24
CA THR A 144 -12.35 -4.02 -0.92
C THR A 144 -13.40 -4.01 -2.03
N LEU A 145 -12.97 -4.07 -3.29
CA LEU A 145 -13.86 -4.08 -4.46
C LEU A 145 -14.71 -5.37 -4.51
N GLY A 146 -14.12 -6.50 -4.11
CA GLY A 146 -14.76 -7.82 -4.21
C GLY A 146 -16.16 -7.87 -3.61
N PRO A 147 -16.34 -7.66 -2.29
CA PRO A 147 -17.64 -7.73 -1.64
C PRO A 147 -18.66 -6.74 -2.19
N SER A 148 -18.20 -5.56 -2.58
CA SER A 148 -19.08 -4.50 -3.04
C SER A 148 -19.59 -4.71 -4.46
N LEU A 149 -18.71 -5.15 -5.36
CA LEU A 149 -19.08 -5.46 -6.74
C LEU A 149 -19.91 -6.75 -6.81
N SER A 150 -19.72 -7.67 -5.86
CA SER A 150 -20.43 -8.94 -5.81
C SER A 150 -21.94 -8.76 -5.72
N VAL A 151 -22.40 -7.82 -4.89
CA VAL A 151 -23.85 -7.55 -4.70
C VAL A 151 -24.47 -6.98 -5.97
N ILE A 152 -23.76 -6.08 -6.67
CA ILE A 152 -24.24 -5.47 -7.92
C ILE A 152 -24.32 -6.52 -9.01
N VAL A 153 -23.22 -7.27 -9.21
CA VAL A 153 -23.16 -8.32 -10.24
C VAL A 153 -24.19 -9.42 -9.98
N ALA A 154 -24.33 -9.86 -8.73
CA ALA A 154 -25.33 -10.86 -8.35
C ALA A 154 -26.74 -10.33 -8.59
N GLY A 155 -27.05 -9.09 -8.21
CA GLY A 155 -28.37 -8.48 -8.44
C GLY A 155 -28.73 -8.40 -9.93
N VAL A 156 -27.80 -7.94 -10.76
CA VAL A 156 -28.01 -7.86 -12.23
C VAL A 156 -28.21 -9.26 -12.85
N LEU A 157 -27.40 -10.25 -12.43
CA LEU A 157 -27.53 -11.62 -12.95
C LEU A 157 -28.84 -12.27 -12.50
N LEU A 158 -29.25 -12.09 -11.25
CA LEU A 158 -30.51 -12.64 -10.72
C LEU A 158 -31.76 -12.01 -11.34
N ALA A 159 -31.69 -10.78 -11.84
CA ALA A 159 -32.78 -10.15 -12.55
C ALA A 159 -33.09 -10.84 -13.90
N ALA A 160 -32.12 -11.51 -14.50
CA ALA A 160 -32.25 -12.15 -15.82
C ALA A 160 -32.12 -13.67 -15.81
N PHE A 161 -31.45 -14.24 -14.79
CA PHE A 161 -31.06 -15.65 -14.73
C PHE A 161 -31.32 -16.26 -13.37
N SER A 162 -31.24 -17.61 -13.29
CA SER A 162 -31.31 -18.33 -12.02
C SER A 162 -30.03 -18.18 -11.19
N TRP A 163 -30.09 -18.52 -9.89
CA TRP A 163 -28.95 -18.51 -8.99
C TRP A 163 -27.82 -19.47 -9.42
N HIS A 164 -28.11 -20.55 -10.17
CA HIS A 164 -27.11 -21.45 -10.78
C HIS A 164 -26.16 -20.69 -11.71
N MET A 165 -26.67 -19.69 -12.44
CA MET A 165 -25.86 -18.87 -13.34
C MET A 165 -24.82 -18.04 -12.59
N LEU A 166 -25.10 -17.63 -11.36
CA LEU A 166 -24.10 -16.97 -10.50
C LEU A 166 -22.87 -17.84 -10.30
N MET A 167 -23.11 -19.12 -9.96
CA MET A 167 -22.03 -20.10 -9.78
C MET A 167 -21.28 -20.38 -11.09
N ALA A 168 -22.01 -20.48 -12.20
CA ALA A 168 -21.41 -20.71 -13.52
C ALA A 168 -20.53 -19.53 -13.97
N VAL A 169 -20.99 -18.27 -13.81
CA VAL A 169 -20.20 -17.07 -14.11
C VAL A 169 -18.95 -17.02 -13.23
N PHE A 170 -19.08 -17.32 -11.94
CA PHE A 170 -17.93 -17.35 -11.05
C PHE A 170 -16.94 -18.48 -11.41
N ALA A 171 -17.42 -19.64 -11.87
CA ALA A 171 -16.57 -20.73 -12.38
C ALA A 171 -15.75 -20.26 -13.60
N VAL A 172 -16.36 -19.53 -14.54
CA VAL A 172 -15.68 -18.99 -15.73
C VAL A 172 -14.62 -17.95 -15.33
N LEU A 173 -14.94 -17.02 -14.42
CA LEU A 173 -13.99 -16.02 -13.93
C LEU A 173 -12.81 -16.67 -13.20
N SER A 174 -13.09 -17.69 -12.36
CA SER A 174 -12.05 -18.44 -11.66
C SER A 174 -11.20 -19.28 -12.62
N ALA A 175 -11.80 -19.89 -13.66
CA ALA A 175 -11.07 -20.60 -14.71
C ALA A 175 -10.15 -19.67 -15.51
N ALA A 176 -10.60 -18.46 -15.83
CA ALA A 176 -9.77 -17.44 -16.46
C ALA A 176 -8.56 -17.09 -15.55
N CYS A 177 -8.80 -16.85 -14.25
CA CYS A 177 -7.73 -16.58 -13.28
C CYS A 177 -6.74 -17.75 -13.19
N LEU A 178 -7.24 -19.01 -13.22
CA LEU A 178 -6.41 -20.21 -13.23
C LEU A 178 -5.49 -20.24 -14.45
N VAL A 179 -6.02 -19.98 -15.65
CA VAL A 179 -5.23 -19.95 -16.89
C VAL A 179 -4.18 -18.84 -16.83
N PHE A 180 -4.55 -17.62 -16.42
CA PHE A 180 -3.60 -16.52 -16.28
C PHE A 180 -2.51 -16.85 -15.25
N GLY A 181 -2.87 -17.43 -14.10
CA GLY A 181 -1.91 -17.86 -13.09
C GLY A 181 -0.97 -18.96 -13.59
N ALA A 182 -1.51 -19.95 -14.30
CA ALA A 182 -0.72 -21.05 -14.88
C ALA A 182 0.30 -20.59 -15.92
N VAL A 183 -0.02 -19.53 -16.68
CA VAL A 183 0.84 -19.00 -17.77
C VAL A 183 1.84 -17.95 -17.24
N MET A 184 1.40 -17.08 -16.34
CA MET A 184 2.17 -15.87 -15.98
C MET A 184 2.96 -16.02 -14.67
N LEU A 185 2.57 -16.94 -13.76
CA LEU A 185 3.30 -17.14 -12.51
C LEU A 185 4.45 -18.12 -12.71
N GLY A 186 5.62 -17.74 -12.20
CA GLY A 186 6.78 -18.63 -12.01
C GLY A 186 6.86 -19.12 -10.57
N ASP A 187 7.84 -19.99 -10.30
CA ASP A 187 8.14 -20.42 -8.94
C ASP A 187 9.04 -19.37 -8.26
N ILE A 188 8.44 -18.62 -7.34
CA ILE A 188 9.04 -17.45 -6.69
C ILE A 188 9.44 -17.82 -5.26
N ALA A 189 8.63 -18.62 -4.55
CA ALA A 189 8.81 -18.94 -3.14
C ALA A 189 10.08 -19.73 -2.86
N LYS A 190 10.79 -19.35 -1.80
CA LYS A 190 11.92 -20.13 -1.24
C LYS A 190 11.35 -21.30 -0.42
N LEU A 191 11.45 -22.51 -0.96
CA LEU A 191 10.90 -23.72 -0.33
C LEU A 191 11.80 -24.19 0.82
N THR A 192 11.23 -24.23 2.02
CA THR A 192 11.88 -24.82 3.22
C THR A 192 11.31 -26.18 3.57
N ARG A 193 10.15 -26.56 3.00
CA ARG A 193 9.44 -27.82 3.17
C ARG A 193 9.29 -28.27 4.63
N PRO A 194 8.67 -27.44 5.51
CA PRO A 194 8.42 -27.81 6.88
C PRO A 194 7.48 -29.04 6.96
N LYS A 195 7.52 -29.77 8.08
CA LYS A 195 6.57 -30.86 8.32
C LYS A 195 5.23 -30.27 8.78
N LEU A 196 4.12 -30.76 8.20
CA LEU A 196 2.78 -30.36 8.62
C LEU A 196 2.47 -30.95 10.01
N ASP A 197 2.19 -30.08 10.97
CA ASP A 197 1.68 -30.48 12.27
C ASP A 197 0.14 -30.49 12.27
N ALA A 198 -0.46 -31.63 11.90
CA ALA A 198 -1.91 -31.77 11.83
C ALA A 198 -2.64 -31.41 13.13
N PRO A 199 -2.14 -31.76 14.34
CA PRO A 199 -2.76 -31.29 15.58
C PRO A 199 -2.82 -29.76 15.71
N SER A 200 -1.81 -29.03 15.24
CA SER A 200 -1.85 -27.56 15.22
C SER A 200 -2.94 -27.00 14.31
N VAL A 201 -3.16 -27.63 13.15
CA VAL A 201 -4.26 -27.25 12.25
C VAL A 201 -5.62 -27.47 12.91
N ALA A 202 -5.79 -28.60 13.59
CA ALA A 202 -7.04 -28.90 14.31
C ALA A 202 -7.28 -27.93 15.48
N LEU A 203 -6.23 -27.62 16.27
CA LEU A 203 -6.33 -26.68 17.38
C LEU A 203 -6.70 -25.26 16.93
N VAL A 204 -6.03 -24.74 15.91
CA VAL A 204 -6.33 -23.38 15.40
C VAL A 204 -7.68 -23.35 14.67
N GLY A 205 -8.07 -24.45 13.99
CA GLY A 205 -9.37 -24.58 13.37
C GLY A 205 -10.50 -24.48 14.39
N VAL A 206 -10.45 -25.29 15.45
CA VAL A 206 -11.45 -25.25 16.54
C VAL A 206 -11.43 -23.89 17.25
N ALA A 207 -10.24 -23.32 17.48
CA ALA A 207 -10.09 -22.00 18.09
C ALA A 207 -10.81 -20.91 17.27
N LEU A 208 -10.55 -20.83 15.97
CA LEU A 208 -11.16 -19.81 15.09
C LEU A 208 -12.66 -20.05 14.92
N ILE A 209 -13.08 -21.28 14.70
CA ILE A 209 -14.52 -21.63 14.61
C ILE A 209 -15.23 -21.23 15.90
N GLY A 210 -14.71 -21.62 17.06
CA GLY A 210 -15.33 -21.32 18.35
C GLY A 210 -15.42 -19.81 18.62
N LEU A 211 -14.35 -19.06 18.38
CA LEU A 211 -14.31 -17.61 18.58
C LEU A 211 -15.24 -16.87 17.60
N MET A 212 -15.17 -17.19 16.31
CA MET A 212 -15.99 -16.52 15.29
C MET A 212 -17.48 -16.86 15.46
N TYR A 213 -17.80 -18.11 15.70
CA TYR A 213 -19.18 -18.54 15.97
C TYR A 213 -19.71 -17.91 17.26
N GLY A 214 -18.90 -17.86 18.32
CA GLY A 214 -19.25 -17.19 19.57
C GLY A 214 -19.59 -15.71 19.36
N VAL A 215 -18.73 -14.97 18.64
CA VAL A 215 -18.97 -13.55 18.34
C VAL A 215 -20.22 -13.36 17.45
N SER A 216 -20.40 -14.21 16.42
CA SER A 216 -21.53 -14.05 15.49
C SER A 216 -22.90 -14.35 16.11
N THR A 217 -22.95 -15.20 17.17
CA THR A 217 -24.20 -15.61 17.80
C THR A 217 -24.56 -14.83 19.06
N VAL A 218 -23.69 -13.98 19.56
CA VAL A 218 -23.91 -13.19 20.80
C VAL A 218 -25.21 -12.39 20.79
N PHE A 219 -25.58 -11.82 19.64
CA PHE A 219 -26.78 -10.98 19.50
C PHE A 219 -27.97 -11.67 18.81
N SER A 220 -27.74 -12.84 18.18
CA SER A 220 -28.75 -13.53 17.36
C SER A 220 -29.21 -14.86 17.95
N GLY A 221 -28.48 -15.39 18.93
CA GLY A 221 -28.72 -16.71 19.52
C GLY A 221 -28.79 -16.70 21.05
N SER A 222 -28.66 -17.88 21.65
CA SER A 222 -28.53 -18.01 23.11
C SER A 222 -27.17 -17.49 23.57
N ILE A 223 -27.14 -16.54 24.48
CA ILE A 223 -25.90 -16.02 25.12
C ILE A 223 -25.06 -17.15 25.70
N ALA A 224 -25.70 -18.19 26.26
CA ALA A 224 -24.98 -19.35 26.80
C ALA A 224 -24.23 -20.12 25.72
N VAL A 225 -24.81 -20.30 24.53
CA VAL A 225 -24.16 -20.94 23.37
C VAL A 225 -23.01 -20.06 22.85
N ALA A 226 -23.22 -18.77 22.72
CA ALA A 226 -22.20 -17.81 22.28
C ALA A 226 -20.99 -17.80 23.22
N VAL A 227 -21.22 -17.66 24.53
CA VAL A 227 -20.18 -17.69 25.55
C VAL A 227 -19.48 -19.05 25.60
N GLY A 228 -20.24 -20.15 25.54
CA GLY A 228 -19.68 -21.52 25.51
C GLY A 228 -18.75 -21.72 24.31
N ALA A 229 -19.16 -21.29 23.12
CA ALA A 229 -18.36 -21.39 21.90
C ALA A 229 -17.09 -20.50 22.00
N ALA A 230 -17.23 -19.28 22.51
CA ALA A 230 -16.09 -18.37 22.70
C ALA A 230 -15.08 -18.90 23.73
N VAL A 231 -15.55 -19.50 24.83
CA VAL A 231 -14.69 -20.13 25.85
C VAL A 231 -13.95 -21.34 25.25
N VAL A 232 -14.65 -22.22 24.54
CA VAL A 232 -14.01 -23.34 23.84
C VAL A 232 -12.97 -22.82 22.86
N GLY A 233 -13.31 -21.83 22.03
CA GLY A 233 -12.38 -21.21 21.10
C GLY A 233 -11.14 -20.63 21.78
N ALA A 234 -11.32 -19.92 22.91
CA ALA A 234 -10.22 -19.35 23.70
C ALA A 234 -9.31 -20.42 24.29
N VAL A 235 -9.88 -21.48 24.84
CA VAL A 235 -9.10 -22.62 25.39
C VAL A 235 -8.25 -23.26 24.29
N PHE A 236 -8.84 -23.56 23.13
CA PHE A 236 -8.13 -24.15 22.00
C PHE A 236 -7.07 -23.20 21.42
N LEU A 237 -7.31 -21.88 21.43
CA LEU A 237 -6.30 -20.88 21.05
C LEU A 237 -5.10 -20.89 22.02
N VAL A 238 -5.34 -20.98 23.33
CA VAL A 238 -4.26 -21.09 24.33
C VAL A 238 -3.46 -22.36 24.11
N LEU A 239 -4.13 -23.50 23.89
CA LEU A 239 -3.47 -24.78 23.61
C LEU A 239 -2.66 -24.70 22.30
N PHE A 240 -3.19 -24.06 21.26
CA PHE A 240 -2.48 -23.80 20.01
C PHE A 240 -1.21 -22.98 20.27
N VAL A 241 -1.31 -21.85 20.94
CA VAL A 241 -0.16 -20.96 21.24
C VAL A 241 0.90 -21.70 22.05
N GLN A 242 0.51 -22.49 23.08
CA GLN A 242 1.45 -23.27 23.87
C GLN A 242 2.15 -24.34 23.01
N ARG A 243 1.42 -24.98 22.08
CA ARG A 243 2.00 -25.95 21.16
C ARG A 243 2.98 -25.29 20.20
N GLN A 244 2.61 -24.14 19.58
CA GLN A 244 3.51 -23.42 18.67
C GLN A 244 4.84 -23.02 19.31
N LYS A 245 4.83 -22.63 20.59
CA LYS A 245 6.04 -22.27 21.35
C LYS A 245 6.98 -23.46 21.63
N ARG A 246 6.48 -24.71 21.52
CA ARG A 246 7.26 -25.93 21.79
C ARG A 246 7.78 -26.62 20.53
N LEU A 247 7.24 -26.26 19.37
CA LEU A 247 7.63 -26.84 18.09
C LEU A 247 8.86 -26.14 17.51
N GLU A 248 9.82 -26.91 17.01
CA GLU A 248 10.97 -26.38 16.26
C GLU A 248 10.55 -25.76 14.91
N GLN A 249 9.53 -26.33 14.29
CA GLN A 249 8.93 -25.85 13.04
C GLN A 249 7.43 -25.59 13.24
N PRO A 250 7.07 -24.43 13.80
CA PRO A 250 5.67 -24.12 14.08
C PRO A 250 4.87 -23.90 12.79
N LEU A 251 3.56 -24.21 12.82
CA LEU A 251 2.64 -23.91 11.74
C LEU A 251 2.57 -22.40 11.50
N ILE A 252 2.41 -21.64 12.58
CA ILE A 252 2.53 -20.19 12.60
C ILE A 252 3.59 -19.80 13.62
N ASP A 253 4.66 -19.19 13.14
CA ASP A 253 5.64 -18.58 14.03
C ASP A 253 5.02 -17.32 14.68
N LEU A 254 5.07 -17.26 15.99
CA LEU A 254 4.51 -16.14 16.76
C LEU A 254 5.55 -15.03 17.02
N ARG A 255 6.82 -15.23 16.63
CA ARG A 255 7.89 -14.21 16.77
C ARG A 255 7.54 -12.87 16.11
N PRO A 256 6.85 -12.80 14.96
CA PRO A 256 6.40 -11.53 14.40
C PRO A 256 5.63 -10.66 15.39
N LEU A 257 4.78 -11.26 16.25
CA LEU A 257 4.01 -10.53 17.27
C LEU A 257 4.89 -9.93 18.38
N SER A 258 6.13 -10.42 18.54
CA SER A 258 7.11 -9.83 19.47
C SER A 258 7.77 -8.57 18.91
N VAL A 259 7.73 -8.38 17.60
CA VAL A 259 8.24 -7.18 16.92
C VAL A 259 7.19 -6.07 17.08
N ARG A 260 7.49 -5.11 17.97
CA ARG A 260 6.55 -4.04 18.35
C ARG A 260 5.92 -3.29 17.16
N PRO A 261 6.69 -2.83 16.13
CA PRO A 261 6.10 -2.18 14.96
C PRO A 261 5.10 -3.06 14.22
N PHE A 262 5.42 -4.34 14.04
CA PHE A 262 4.51 -5.31 13.40
C PHE A 262 3.25 -5.52 14.23
N ALA A 263 3.37 -5.75 15.53
CA ALA A 263 2.22 -5.98 16.41
C ALA A 263 1.26 -4.77 16.42
N VAL A 264 1.80 -3.55 16.51
CA VAL A 264 1.00 -2.32 16.40
C VAL A 264 0.35 -2.20 15.03
N GLY A 265 1.09 -2.51 13.95
CA GLY A 265 0.56 -2.53 12.59
C GLY A 265 -0.61 -3.51 12.41
N VAL A 266 -0.52 -4.71 12.99
CA VAL A 266 -1.62 -5.71 12.97
C VAL A 266 -2.86 -5.17 13.67
N VAL A 267 -2.72 -4.57 14.87
CA VAL A 267 -3.87 -4.01 15.60
C VAL A 267 -4.49 -2.84 14.85
N VAL A 268 -3.68 -1.94 14.29
CA VAL A 268 -4.14 -0.80 13.48
C VAL A 268 -4.89 -1.30 12.22
N ASN A 269 -4.36 -2.33 11.56
CA ASN A 269 -5.02 -2.96 10.42
C ASN A 269 -6.38 -3.57 10.82
N MET A 270 -6.42 -4.33 11.92
CA MET A 270 -7.67 -4.93 12.41
C MET A 270 -8.71 -3.87 12.77
N LEU A 271 -8.34 -2.78 13.45
CA LEU A 271 -9.27 -1.70 13.79
C LEU A 271 -9.85 -1.05 12.52
N SER A 272 -9.04 -0.79 11.50
CA SER A 272 -9.52 -0.28 10.21
C SER A 272 -10.49 -1.25 9.54
N LEU A 273 -10.18 -2.54 9.55
CA LEU A 273 -11.03 -3.57 8.96
C LEU A 273 -12.36 -3.71 9.71
N VAL A 274 -12.34 -3.71 11.05
CA VAL A 274 -13.55 -3.74 11.87
C VAL A 274 -14.49 -2.58 11.52
N THR A 275 -13.96 -1.35 11.40
CA THR A 275 -14.76 -0.16 11.09
C THR A 275 -15.37 -0.23 9.69
N ILE A 276 -14.61 -0.69 8.69
CA ILE A 276 -15.11 -0.78 7.32
C ILE A 276 -16.13 -1.91 7.15
N PHE A 277 -15.92 -3.08 7.75
CA PHE A 277 -16.89 -4.17 7.72
C PHE A 277 -18.21 -3.78 8.41
N ALA A 278 -18.12 -3.06 9.53
CA ALA A 278 -19.29 -2.51 10.20
C ALA A 278 -20.10 -1.60 9.27
N MET A 279 -19.46 -0.58 8.68
CA MET A 279 -20.13 0.39 7.83
C MET A 279 -20.64 -0.21 6.52
N ASN A 280 -19.91 -1.17 5.94
CA ASN A 280 -20.32 -1.89 4.73
C ASN A 280 -21.58 -2.75 4.93
N ILE A 281 -21.94 -3.06 6.16
CA ILE A 281 -23.15 -3.83 6.48
C ILE A 281 -24.26 -2.92 6.95
N ILE A 282 -24.01 -2.04 7.94
CA ILE A 282 -25.09 -1.25 8.54
C ILE A 282 -25.65 -0.19 7.61
N VAL A 283 -24.83 0.43 6.73
CA VAL A 283 -25.32 1.45 5.79
C VAL A 283 -26.27 0.84 4.75
N PRO A 284 -25.90 -0.20 3.99
CA PRO A 284 -26.83 -0.84 3.05
C PRO A 284 -28.08 -1.41 3.74
N THR A 285 -27.92 -1.99 4.95
CA THR A 285 -29.06 -2.52 5.72
C THR A 285 -30.06 -1.43 6.04
N TYR A 286 -29.59 -0.24 6.46
CA TYR A 286 -30.47 0.90 6.74
C TYR A 286 -31.20 1.37 5.47
N LEU A 287 -30.48 1.51 4.34
CA LEU A 287 -31.09 1.92 3.06
C LEU A 287 -32.18 0.96 2.61
N GLN A 288 -31.97 -0.35 2.81
CA GLN A 288 -32.92 -1.38 2.40
C GLN A 288 -34.09 -1.51 3.39
N SER A 289 -33.81 -1.68 4.68
CA SER A 289 -34.84 -2.04 5.68
C SER A 289 -35.64 -0.84 6.17
N VAL A 290 -35.06 0.37 6.16
CA VAL A 290 -35.70 1.58 6.71
C VAL A 290 -36.21 2.49 5.59
N LEU A 291 -35.42 2.73 4.55
CA LEU A 291 -35.80 3.54 3.41
C LEU A 291 -36.51 2.73 2.30
N GLY A 292 -36.67 1.41 2.48
CA GLY A 292 -37.40 0.54 1.54
C GLY A 292 -36.75 0.41 0.16
N MET A 293 -35.44 0.66 0.06
CA MET A 293 -34.74 0.59 -1.23
C MET A 293 -34.49 -0.86 -1.63
N ASP A 294 -34.61 -1.15 -2.92
CA ASP A 294 -34.16 -2.41 -3.47
C ASP A 294 -32.63 -2.57 -3.25
N SER A 295 -32.20 -3.81 -2.99
CA SER A 295 -30.80 -4.16 -2.74
C SER A 295 -29.86 -3.67 -3.84
N LEU A 296 -30.25 -3.78 -5.11
CA LEU A 296 -29.46 -3.27 -6.24
C LEU A 296 -29.34 -1.75 -6.20
N VAL A 297 -30.44 -1.04 -5.95
CA VAL A 297 -30.47 0.44 -5.90
C VAL A 297 -29.65 0.95 -4.71
N ALA A 298 -29.75 0.31 -3.54
CA ALA A 298 -28.95 0.65 -2.36
C ALA A 298 -27.43 0.46 -2.64
N SER A 299 -27.07 -0.63 -3.31
CA SER A 299 -25.68 -0.90 -3.70
C SER A 299 -25.15 0.10 -4.73
N LEU A 300 -25.96 0.46 -5.73
CA LEU A 300 -25.61 1.47 -6.74
C LEU A 300 -25.44 2.87 -6.13
N ALA A 301 -26.22 3.22 -5.10
CA ALA A 301 -26.06 4.49 -4.39
C ALA A 301 -24.70 4.60 -3.68
N LEU A 302 -24.16 3.49 -3.18
CA LEU A 302 -22.87 3.44 -2.49
C LEU A 302 -21.69 3.14 -3.45
N PHE A 303 -21.94 2.71 -4.66
CA PHE A 303 -20.92 2.32 -5.65
C PHE A 303 -19.89 3.43 -5.97
N PRO A 304 -20.26 4.73 -6.09
CA PRO A 304 -19.28 5.79 -6.31
C PRO A 304 -18.22 5.87 -5.20
N ALA A 305 -18.62 5.66 -3.94
CA ALA A 305 -17.68 5.65 -2.81
C ALA A 305 -16.65 4.53 -2.93
N ILE A 306 -17.10 3.35 -3.35
CA ILE A 306 -16.26 2.17 -3.52
C ILE A 306 -15.28 2.38 -4.69
N MET A 307 -15.76 2.88 -5.83
CA MET A 307 -14.91 3.17 -6.99
C MET A 307 -13.83 4.20 -6.65
N LEU A 308 -14.20 5.24 -5.91
CA LEU A 308 -13.25 6.26 -5.48
C LEU A 308 -12.19 5.67 -4.52
N SER A 309 -12.58 4.78 -3.61
CA SER A 309 -11.66 4.10 -2.70
C SER A 309 -10.69 3.16 -3.45
N CYS A 310 -11.15 2.48 -4.50
CA CYS A 310 -10.29 1.64 -5.35
C CYS A 310 -9.20 2.45 -6.06
N VAL A 311 -9.50 3.70 -6.43
CA VAL A 311 -8.49 4.62 -6.97
C VAL A 311 -7.61 5.20 -5.85
N ALA A 312 -8.20 5.53 -4.70
CA ALA A 312 -7.48 6.10 -3.56
C ALA A 312 -6.45 5.12 -2.97
N SER A 313 -6.72 3.82 -2.96
CA SER A 313 -5.85 2.82 -2.32
C SER A 313 -4.47 2.68 -2.99
N PRO A 314 -4.32 2.53 -4.32
CA PRO A 314 -3.00 2.56 -4.97
C PRO A 314 -2.32 3.93 -4.89
N LEU A 315 -3.10 5.03 -4.86
CA LEU A 315 -2.55 6.37 -4.66
C LEU A 315 -1.99 6.54 -3.25
N ALA A 316 -2.70 6.06 -2.23
CA ALA A 316 -2.20 6.00 -0.86
C ALA A 316 -0.91 5.18 -0.77
N GLY A 317 -0.84 4.04 -1.45
CA GLY A 317 0.38 3.24 -1.55
C GLY A 317 1.55 4.02 -2.16
N ARG A 318 1.32 4.79 -3.23
CA ARG A 318 2.36 5.66 -3.84
C ARG A 318 2.81 6.79 -2.92
N VAL A 319 1.87 7.36 -2.16
CA VAL A 319 2.20 8.39 -1.17
C VAL A 319 3.01 7.78 -0.03
N TYR A 320 2.66 6.55 0.40
CA TYR A 320 3.42 5.79 1.37
C TYR A 320 4.86 5.52 0.89
N ASP A 321 5.04 5.07 -0.35
CA ASP A 321 6.35 4.78 -0.94
C ASP A 321 7.28 6.03 -0.97
N ARG A 322 6.70 7.25 -0.92
CA ARG A 322 7.46 8.52 -0.96
C ARG A 322 7.62 9.19 0.41
N HIS A 323 6.62 9.07 1.28
CA HIS A 323 6.50 9.89 2.50
C HIS A 323 6.29 9.05 3.77
N GLU A 324 6.33 7.70 3.67
CA GLU A 324 6.06 6.76 4.76
C GLU A 324 4.61 6.88 5.34
N ALA A 325 4.27 6.07 6.36
CA ALA A 325 2.92 6.01 6.92
C ALA A 325 2.53 7.21 7.81
N ARG A 326 3.45 8.15 8.07
CA ARG A 326 3.35 9.19 9.11
C ARG A 326 2.07 10.01 9.09
N VAL A 327 1.55 10.29 7.90
CA VAL A 327 0.38 11.15 7.70
C VAL A 327 -0.84 10.35 7.30
N LEU A 328 -0.64 9.31 6.49
CA LEU A 328 -1.74 8.54 5.87
C LEU A 328 -2.63 7.85 6.90
N LEU A 329 -2.02 7.12 7.87
CA LEU A 329 -2.78 6.36 8.86
C LEU A 329 -3.62 7.26 9.79
N PRO A 330 -3.05 8.32 10.41
CA PRO A 330 -3.87 9.22 11.23
C PRO A 330 -4.98 9.92 10.43
N VAL A 331 -4.68 10.41 9.21
CA VAL A 331 -5.68 11.04 8.34
C VAL A 331 -6.77 10.06 7.96
N GLY A 332 -6.42 8.80 7.62
CA GLY A 332 -7.40 7.77 7.31
C GLY A 332 -8.37 7.50 8.46
N PHE A 333 -7.87 7.33 9.69
CA PHE A 333 -8.73 7.15 10.87
C PHE A 333 -9.56 8.39 11.22
N LEU A 334 -9.00 9.59 11.02
CA LEU A 334 -9.74 10.83 11.21
C LEU A 334 -10.94 10.91 10.24
N LEU A 335 -10.72 10.58 8.96
CA LEU A 335 -11.78 10.52 7.96
C LEU A 335 -12.85 9.47 8.35
N ILE A 336 -12.44 8.26 8.74
CA ILE A 336 -13.38 7.23 9.19
C ILE A 336 -14.18 7.74 10.38
N GLY A 337 -13.54 8.20 11.45
CA GLY A 337 -14.19 8.58 12.71
C GLY A 337 -15.14 9.76 12.55
N VAL A 338 -14.68 10.86 11.93
CA VAL A 338 -15.48 12.06 11.74
C VAL A 338 -16.68 11.79 10.82
N PHE A 339 -16.43 11.15 9.66
CA PHE A 339 -17.50 10.95 8.69
C PHE A 339 -18.43 9.80 9.07
N ALA A 340 -18.00 8.77 9.79
CA ALA A 340 -18.92 7.78 10.38
C ALA A 340 -19.85 8.43 11.42
N ALA A 341 -19.33 9.33 12.26
CA ALA A 341 -20.17 10.10 13.18
C ALA A 341 -21.15 11.02 12.42
N LEU A 342 -20.70 11.71 11.36
CA LEU A 342 -21.57 12.55 10.53
C LEU A 342 -22.64 11.72 9.82
N VAL A 343 -22.30 10.59 9.20
CA VAL A 343 -23.32 9.67 8.63
C VAL A 343 -24.34 9.32 9.68
N SER A 344 -23.90 9.00 10.90
CA SER A 344 -24.78 8.56 11.99
C SER A 344 -25.70 9.66 12.50
N VAL A 345 -25.25 10.91 12.53
CA VAL A 345 -26.10 12.06 12.90
C VAL A 345 -27.08 12.40 11.77
N PHE A 346 -26.60 12.41 10.52
CA PHE A 346 -27.42 12.78 9.38
C PHE A 346 -28.27 11.64 8.80
N ILE A 347 -28.17 10.41 9.35
CA ILE A 347 -28.96 9.26 8.91
C ILE A 347 -30.48 9.52 9.05
N SER A 348 -30.88 10.28 10.10
CA SER A 348 -32.24 10.67 10.37
C SER A 348 -32.85 11.61 9.33
N THR A 349 -32.06 12.18 8.43
CA THR A 349 -32.61 12.98 7.30
C THR A 349 -33.29 12.11 6.26
N GLY A 350 -33.03 10.80 6.22
CA GLY A 350 -33.55 9.88 5.21
C GLY A 350 -33.03 10.16 3.78
N SER A 351 -32.12 11.12 3.62
CA SER A 351 -31.60 11.51 2.30
C SER A 351 -30.48 10.57 1.85
N VAL A 352 -30.77 9.74 0.86
CA VAL A 352 -29.80 8.81 0.25
C VAL A 352 -28.55 9.54 -0.27
N LEU A 353 -28.73 10.72 -0.88
CA LEU A 353 -27.63 11.52 -1.40
C LEU A 353 -26.67 11.98 -0.29
N VAL A 354 -27.21 12.46 0.83
CA VAL A 354 -26.40 12.91 1.97
C VAL A 354 -25.64 11.74 2.56
N ILE A 355 -26.31 10.59 2.76
CA ILE A 355 -25.68 9.36 3.26
C ILE A 355 -24.56 8.91 2.33
N ALA A 356 -24.82 8.83 1.02
CA ALA A 356 -23.82 8.40 0.03
C ALA A 356 -22.60 9.34 -0.03
N LEU A 357 -22.81 10.66 0.01
CA LEU A 357 -21.72 11.64 -0.01
C LEU A 357 -20.87 11.58 1.26
N LEU A 358 -21.50 11.46 2.44
CA LEU A 358 -20.78 11.33 3.72
C LEU A 358 -20.08 9.97 3.87
N TYR A 359 -20.55 8.94 3.17
CA TYR A 359 -19.93 7.62 3.17
C TYR A 359 -18.62 7.55 2.36
N ILE A 360 -18.45 8.43 1.34
CA ILE A 360 -17.22 8.48 0.52
C ILE A 360 -15.95 8.63 1.38
N PRO A 361 -15.84 9.62 2.27
CA PRO A 361 -14.63 9.77 3.08
C PRO A 361 -14.39 8.61 4.06
N VAL A 362 -15.44 7.92 4.52
CA VAL A 362 -15.29 6.73 5.37
C VAL A 362 -14.55 5.63 4.63
N ILE A 363 -14.99 5.29 3.42
CA ILE A 363 -14.37 4.24 2.60
C ILE A 363 -13.00 4.67 2.09
N CYS A 364 -12.85 5.93 1.66
CA CYS A 364 -11.53 6.45 1.26
C CYS A 364 -10.54 6.47 2.45
N GLY A 365 -11.01 6.74 3.68
CA GLY A 365 -10.20 6.69 4.88
C GLY A 365 -9.57 5.30 5.10
N SER A 366 -10.34 4.22 4.90
CA SER A 366 -9.79 2.86 5.00
C SER A 366 -8.78 2.55 3.89
N ALA A 367 -9.00 3.07 2.69
CA ALA A 367 -8.06 2.94 1.58
C ALA A 367 -6.69 3.60 1.88
N LEU A 368 -6.68 4.69 2.68
CA LEU A 368 -5.45 5.32 3.15
C LEU A 368 -4.72 4.49 4.21
N ILE A 369 -5.37 3.53 4.86
CA ILE A 369 -4.80 2.76 5.98
C ILE A 369 -4.33 1.38 5.52
N ILE A 370 -5.19 0.58 4.86
CA ILE A 370 -5.00 -0.86 4.68
C ILE A 370 -3.68 -1.19 3.98
N GLY A 371 -3.44 -0.68 2.77
CA GLY A 371 -2.19 -0.92 2.02
C GLY A 371 -0.94 -0.41 2.74
N PRO A 372 -0.90 0.86 3.14
CA PRO A 372 0.22 1.43 3.89
C PRO A 372 0.54 0.72 5.20
N VAL A 373 -0.44 0.33 6.03
CA VAL A 373 -0.18 -0.35 7.30
C VAL A 373 0.33 -1.78 7.10
N GLN A 374 -0.15 -2.48 6.08
CA GLN A 374 0.37 -3.81 5.71
C GLN A 374 1.82 -3.71 5.26
N SER A 375 2.13 -2.75 4.40
CA SER A 375 3.50 -2.48 3.96
C SER A 375 4.41 -2.11 5.13
N PHE A 376 3.95 -1.21 6.01
CA PHE A 376 4.67 -0.82 7.23
C PHE A 376 4.96 -2.02 8.13
N ALA A 377 3.94 -2.80 8.47
CA ALA A 377 4.08 -3.91 9.40
C ALA A 377 5.05 -4.98 8.86
N LEU A 378 4.87 -5.39 7.60
CA LEU A 378 5.66 -6.46 7.00
C LEU A 378 7.11 -6.03 6.68
N SER A 379 7.35 -4.74 6.40
CA SER A 379 8.71 -4.24 6.16
C SER A 379 9.62 -4.24 7.40
N HIS A 380 9.04 -4.40 8.61
CA HIS A 380 9.77 -4.50 9.87
C HIS A 380 10.08 -5.95 10.28
N LEU A 381 9.71 -6.92 9.48
CA LEU A 381 10.01 -8.32 9.71
C LEU A 381 11.22 -8.76 8.89
N ASP A 382 11.95 -9.73 9.43
CA ASP A 382 12.93 -10.46 8.64
C ASP A 382 12.24 -11.20 7.49
N PRO A 383 12.84 -11.27 6.29
CA PRO A 383 12.24 -11.91 5.13
C PRO A 383 11.74 -13.35 5.37
N GLU A 384 12.43 -14.09 6.25
CA GLU A 384 12.05 -15.47 6.62
C GLU A 384 10.73 -15.53 7.42
N LEU A 385 10.40 -14.47 8.15
CA LEU A 385 9.18 -14.37 8.95
C LEU A 385 7.98 -13.80 8.17
N ASN A 386 8.20 -13.27 6.98
CA ASN A 386 7.14 -12.66 6.17
C ASN A 386 5.94 -13.58 5.92
N PRO A 387 6.09 -14.87 5.54
CA PRO A 387 4.94 -15.75 5.34
C PRO A 387 4.09 -15.91 6.60
N HIS A 388 4.72 -15.95 7.78
CA HIS A 388 4.03 -16.04 9.07
C HIS A 388 3.37 -14.70 9.42
N GLY A 389 4.03 -13.57 9.16
CA GLY A 389 3.47 -12.23 9.32
C GLY A 389 2.22 -12.01 8.47
N VAL A 390 2.27 -12.40 7.19
CA VAL A 390 1.12 -12.35 6.27
C VAL A 390 -0.03 -13.21 6.78
N THR A 391 0.27 -14.42 7.30
CA THR A 391 -0.76 -15.30 7.88
C THR A 391 -1.42 -14.67 9.10
N VAL A 392 -0.66 -14.04 10.00
CA VAL A 392 -1.19 -13.31 11.16
C VAL A 392 -2.10 -12.17 10.71
N MET A 393 -1.69 -11.36 9.73
CA MET A 393 -2.51 -10.26 9.20
C MET A 393 -3.77 -10.74 8.52
N SER A 394 -3.70 -11.83 7.75
CA SER A 394 -4.85 -12.42 7.08
C SER A 394 -5.82 -13.12 8.05
N THR A 395 -5.31 -13.72 9.13
CA THR A 395 -6.15 -14.22 10.23
C THR A 395 -6.85 -13.05 10.93
N GLY A 396 -6.13 -11.96 11.17
CA GLY A 396 -6.68 -10.71 11.68
C GLY A 396 -7.78 -10.12 10.80
N PHE A 397 -7.66 -10.23 9.47
CA PHE A 397 -8.70 -9.83 8.51
C PHE A 397 -10.01 -10.62 8.75
N GLN A 398 -9.95 -11.93 8.88
CA GLN A 398 -11.12 -12.78 9.12
C GLN A 398 -11.79 -12.46 10.47
N ILE A 399 -10.98 -12.33 11.53
CA ILE A 399 -11.47 -11.96 12.86
C ILE A 399 -12.12 -10.58 12.84
N ALA A 400 -11.48 -9.60 12.21
CA ALA A 400 -12.01 -8.25 12.09
C ALA A 400 -13.32 -8.20 11.29
N GLY A 401 -13.44 -9.01 10.22
CA GLY A 401 -14.67 -9.16 9.46
C GLY A 401 -15.82 -9.70 10.32
N CYS A 402 -15.55 -10.73 11.12
CA CYS A 402 -16.53 -11.31 12.04
C CYS A 402 -16.95 -10.32 13.13
N ILE A 403 -16.01 -9.64 13.78
CA ILE A 403 -16.30 -8.62 14.81
C ILE A 403 -17.06 -7.45 14.20
N GLY A 404 -16.58 -6.90 13.08
CA GLY A 404 -17.17 -5.75 12.41
C GLY A 404 -18.62 -6.01 11.97
N SER A 405 -18.87 -7.19 11.41
CA SER A 405 -20.25 -7.56 11.03
C SER A 405 -21.15 -7.82 12.24
N SER A 406 -20.72 -8.62 13.20
CA SER A 406 -21.60 -9.10 14.27
C SER A 406 -21.81 -8.11 15.40
N LEU A 407 -20.75 -7.44 15.87
CA LEU A 407 -20.85 -6.48 17.00
C LEU A 407 -21.73 -5.29 16.64
N PHE A 408 -21.51 -4.68 15.48
CA PHE A 408 -22.19 -3.43 15.12
C PHE A 408 -23.62 -3.67 14.67
N THR A 409 -23.89 -4.75 13.93
CA THR A 409 -25.28 -5.14 13.63
C THR A 409 -26.02 -5.55 14.88
N GLY A 410 -25.36 -6.19 15.84
CA GLY A 410 -25.92 -6.53 17.13
C GLY A 410 -26.28 -5.32 17.97
N VAL A 411 -25.40 -4.33 18.06
CA VAL A 411 -25.69 -3.07 18.74
C VAL A 411 -26.83 -2.33 18.05
N TYR A 412 -26.82 -2.25 16.72
CA TYR A 412 -27.91 -1.67 15.93
C TYR A 412 -29.25 -2.35 16.25
N ALA A 413 -29.29 -3.67 16.20
CA ALA A 413 -30.53 -4.45 16.44
C ALA A 413 -31.02 -4.35 17.90
N ALA A 414 -30.13 -4.36 18.87
CA ALA A 414 -30.45 -4.23 20.29
C ALA A 414 -31.08 -2.88 20.62
N VAL A 415 -30.50 -1.77 20.10
CA VAL A 415 -31.03 -0.44 20.31
C VAL A 415 -32.35 -0.25 19.55
N LEU A 416 -32.43 -0.72 18.31
CA LEU A 416 -33.66 -0.71 17.52
C LEU A 416 -34.81 -1.43 18.25
N GLY A 417 -34.56 -2.65 18.76
CA GLY A 417 -35.53 -3.44 19.51
C GLY A 417 -35.95 -2.76 20.81
N GLY A 418 -35.02 -2.18 21.57
CA GLY A 418 -35.28 -1.44 22.79
C GLY A 418 -36.13 -0.18 22.57
N GLN A 419 -35.86 0.61 21.54
CA GLN A 419 -36.62 1.80 21.17
C GLN A 419 -38.01 1.45 20.63
N ALA A 420 -38.13 0.40 19.82
CA ALA A 420 -39.42 -0.10 19.34
C ALA A 420 -40.29 -0.58 20.49
N ALA A 421 -39.73 -1.27 21.49
CA ALA A 421 -40.44 -1.68 22.71
C ALA A 421 -40.89 -0.48 23.58
N ALA A 422 -40.17 0.66 23.52
CA ALA A 422 -40.50 1.91 24.17
C ALA A 422 -41.56 2.74 23.38
N GLY A 423 -42.06 2.24 22.24
CA GLY A 423 -43.10 2.90 21.43
C GLY A 423 -42.58 3.92 20.41
N ALA A 424 -41.27 3.95 20.15
CA ALA A 424 -40.73 4.82 19.11
C ALA A 424 -41.18 4.35 17.71
N SER A 425 -41.25 5.28 16.75
CA SER A 425 -41.51 4.91 15.37
C SER A 425 -40.39 4.03 14.82
N THR A 426 -40.69 3.18 13.83
CA THR A 426 -39.71 2.30 13.21
C THR A 426 -38.51 3.12 12.66
N PHE A 427 -38.79 4.29 12.10
CA PHE A 427 -37.77 5.18 11.56
C PHE A 427 -36.87 5.77 12.67
N ASP A 428 -37.46 6.27 13.76
CA ASP A 428 -36.72 6.86 14.88
C ASP A 428 -35.90 5.80 15.62
N ALA A 429 -36.50 4.63 15.85
CA ALA A 429 -35.83 3.48 16.48
C ALA A 429 -34.60 3.03 15.65
N ALA A 430 -34.77 2.93 14.33
CA ALA A 430 -33.71 2.55 13.42
C ALA A 430 -32.60 3.62 13.33
N SER A 431 -32.98 4.89 13.27
CA SER A 431 -32.02 6.01 13.25
C SER A 431 -31.20 6.07 14.54
N THR A 432 -31.85 5.84 15.71
CA THR A 432 -31.17 5.78 17.01
C THR A 432 -30.23 4.56 17.09
N GLY A 433 -30.67 3.40 16.58
CA GLY A 433 -29.83 2.20 16.49
C GLY A 433 -28.58 2.43 15.62
N PHE A 434 -28.78 3.09 14.46
CA PHE A 434 -27.68 3.44 13.57
C PHE A 434 -26.71 4.43 14.24
N LEU A 435 -27.23 5.44 14.92
CA LEU A 435 -26.41 6.42 15.67
C LEU A 435 -25.54 5.72 16.71
N ALA A 436 -26.10 4.79 17.50
CA ALA A 436 -25.34 4.04 18.49
C ALA A 436 -24.23 3.20 17.86
N ALA A 437 -24.53 2.45 16.80
CA ALA A 437 -23.55 1.65 16.07
C ALA A 437 -22.46 2.53 15.40
N GLY A 438 -22.83 3.63 14.79
CA GLY A 438 -21.88 4.52 14.11
C GLY A 438 -20.99 5.31 15.07
N LEU A 439 -21.49 5.71 16.25
CA LEU A 439 -20.65 6.28 17.31
C LEU A 439 -19.66 5.26 17.85
N LEU A 440 -20.04 3.99 17.93
CA LEU A 440 -19.12 2.92 18.28
C LEU A 440 -18.02 2.75 17.19
N VAL A 441 -18.37 2.85 15.89
CA VAL A 441 -17.38 2.90 14.78
C VAL A 441 -16.41 4.07 15.00
N ALA A 442 -16.94 5.26 15.31
CA ALA A 442 -16.11 6.44 15.56
C ALA A 442 -15.18 6.26 16.77
N ALA A 443 -15.63 5.56 17.83
CA ALA A 443 -14.79 5.22 18.99
C ALA A 443 -13.64 4.25 18.59
N PHE A 444 -13.92 3.22 17.80
CA PHE A 444 -12.88 2.33 17.27
C PHE A 444 -11.90 3.08 16.36
N ALA A 445 -12.39 3.99 15.53
CA ALA A 445 -11.55 4.85 14.70
C ALA A 445 -10.67 5.79 15.54
N LEU A 446 -11.17 6.32 16.67
CA LEU A 446 -10.38 7.13 17.59
C LEU A 446 -9.24 6.31 18.22
N VAL A 447 -9.52 5.08 18.66
CA VAL A 447 -8.47 4.18 19.17
C VAL A 447 -7.44 3.90 18.08
N GLY A 448 -7.89 3.64 16.84
CA GLY A 448 -7.01 3.47 15.68
C GLY A 448 -6.16 4.71 15.39
N PHE A 449 -6.74 5.90 15.48
CA PHE A 449 -6.03 7.17 15.34
C PHE A 449 -4.90 7.32 16.38
N LEU A 450 -5.19 7.05 17.66
CA LEU A 450 -4.21 7.13 18.74
C LEU A 450 -3.05 6.13 18.55
N LEU A 451 -3.36 4.92 18.08
CA LEU A 451 -2.34 3.93 17.75
C LEU A 451 -1.54 4.30 16.49
N ALA A 452 -2.19 4.89 15.49
CA ALA A 452 -1.52 5.38 14.29
C ALA A 452 -0.47 6.48 14.60
N LEU A 453 -0.71 7.29 15.64
CA LEU A 453 0.30 8.26 16.11
C LEU A 453 1.56 7.57 16.67
N ARG A 454 1.45 6.35 17.23
CA ARG A 454 2.61 5.55 17.66
C ARG A 454 3.40 4.99 16.48
N VAL A 455 2.74 4.63 15.38
CA VAL A 455 3.42 4.21 14.14
C VAL A 455 4.37 5.30 13.67
N ARG A 456 3.95 6.57 13.72
CA ARG A 456 4.81 7.72 13.42
C ARG A 456 6.09 7.78 14.24
N SER A 457 6.05 7.37 15.52
CA SER A 457 7.25 7.36 16.37
C SER A 457 8.22 6.24 16.01
N TYR A 458 7.73 5.07 15.59
CA TYR A 458 8.59 3.97 15.13
C TYR A 458 9.31 4.32 13.83
N GLU A 459 8.64 4.92 12.85
CA GLU A 459 9.26 5.37 11.60
C GLU A 459 10.34 6.42 11.84
N LYS A 460 10.10 7.39 12.73
CA LYS A 460 11.12 8.37 13.13
C LYS A 460 12.33 7.71 13.78
N ALA A 461 12.11 6.74 14.66
CA ALA A 461 13.20 6.01 15.32
C ALA A 461 14.00 5.18 14.32
N GLN A 462 13.33 4.54 13.35
CA GLN A 462 13.99 3.75 12.31
C GLN A 462 14.77 4.64 11.33
N ALA A 463 14.23 5.79 10.94
CA ALA A 463 14.95 6.76 10.13
C ALA A 463 16.20 7.29 10.85
N ALA A 464 16.09 7.59 12.15
CA ALA A 464 17.23 7.99 12.99
C ALA A 464 18.25 6.84 13.15
N GLY A 465 17.78 5.59 13.32
CA GLY A 465 18.63 4.40 13.39
C GLY A 465 19.40 4.14 12.09
N ARG A 466 18.72 4.19 10.95
CA ARG A 466 19.38 4.06 9.62
C ARG A 466 20.43 5.14 9.39
N THR A 467 20.16 6.37 9.83
CA THR A 467 21.13 7.47 9.74
C THR A 467 22.30 7.24 10.71
N ALA A 468 22.08 6.62 11.86
CA ALA A 468 23.14 6.28 12.83
C ALA A 468 23.94 5.05 12.37
N GLU A 469 23.30 4.01 11.82
CA GLU A 469 23.95 2.84 11.24
C GLU A 469 24.76 3.22 10.00
N ALA A 470 24.21 4.04 9.10
CA ALA A 470 24.97 4.57 7.97
C ALA A 470 26.17 5.44 8.40
N ARG A 471 26.12 6.02 9.62
CA ARG A 471 27.28 6.71 10.22
C ARG A 471 28.22 5.75 10.96
N ALA A 472 27.74 4.63 11.49
CA ALA A 472 28.54 3.65 12.24
C ALA A 472 29.22 2.64 11.30
N ASP A 473 28.57 2.26 10.19
CA ASP A 473 29.14 1.45 9.11
C ASP A 473 30.01 2.26 8.14
N ALA A 474 30.14 3.59 8.34
CA ALA A 474 31.15 4.35 7.67
C ALA A 474 32.52 3.84 8.18
N PRO A 475 33.33 3.20 7.32
CA PRO A 475 34.66 2.75 7.72
C PRO A 475 35.41 3.93 8.31
N ALA A 476 36.17 3.70 9.39
CA ALA A 476 36.99 4.71 10.03
C ALA A 476 37.83 5.43 8.98
N ALA A 477 37.44 6.70 8.70
CA ALA A 477 38.12 7.72 7.93
C ALA A 477 39.11 7.23 6.85
N GLU A 478 38.63 6.51 5.86
CA GLU A 478 39.24 6.62 4.53
C GLU A 478 38.84 8.00 3.98
N ALA A 479 39.84 8.73 3.48
CA ALA A 479 39.61 10.04 2.91
C ALA A 479 38.45 9.97 1.90
N PRO A 480 37.47 10.88 1.92
CA PRO A 480 36.27 10.79 1.08
C PRO A 480 36.67 10.49 -0.37
N LEU A 481 36.04 9.51 -1.00
CA LEU A 481 36.39 9.08 -2.36
C LEU A 481 36.46 10.28 -3.32
N LEU A 482 35.56 11.25 -3.15
CA LEU A 482 35.53 12.46 -3.94
C LEU A 482 36.81 13.31 -3.78
N ALA A 483 37.48 13.26 -2.62
CA ALA A 483 38.74 13.94 -2.40
C ALA A 483 39.86 13.43 -3.33
N SER A 484 39.83 12.14 -3.72
CA SER A 484 40.79 11.57 -4.67
C SER A 484 40.46 11.89 -6.14
N ILE A 485 39.23 12.26 -6.45
CA ILE A 485 38.72 12.50 -7.81
C ILE A 485 38.67 13.97 -8.16
N MET A 486 38.39 14.81 -7.17
CA MET A 486 38.27 16.27 -7.35
C MET A 486 39.63 16.93 -7.58
N LYS A 487 39.63 18.12 -8.13
CA LYS A 487 40.80 19.03 -8.13
C LYS A 487 40.74 19.88 -6.88
N ALA A 488 41.72 19.75 -5.99
CA ALA A 488 41.80 20.54 -4.76
C ALA A 488 42.38 21.94 -5.01
N ASP A 489 43.21 22.12 -6.04
CA ASP A 489 43.75 23.41 -6.45
C ASP A 489 42.65 24.23 -7.14
N VAL A 490 41.94 25.01 -6.37
CA VAL A 490 40.85 25.85 -6.86
C VAL A 490 41.29 27.30 -6.89
N TRP A 491 41.30 27.85 -8.08
CA TRP A 491 41.54 29.29 -8.29
C TRP A 491 40.22 30.03 -8.21
N ALA A 492 40.02 30.82 -7.16
CA ALA A 492 38.81 31.60 -6.93
C ALA A 492 39.09 33.09 -7.25
N LEU A 493 38.04 33.77 -7.64
CA LEU A 493 38.05 35.22 -7.86
C LEU A 493 37.28 35.93 -6.74
N PRO A 494 37.78 37.02 -6.16
CA PRO A 494 36.96 37.84 -5.26
C PRO A 494 35.79 38.48 -6.01
N ALA A 495 34.66 38.67 -5.34
CA ALA A 495 33.47 39.27 -5.94
C ALA A 495 33.72 40.69 -6.53
N THR A 496 34.77 41.34 -6.09
CA THR A 496 35.24 42.65 -6.56
C THR A 496 36.12 42.62 -7.82
N ALA A 497 36.55 41.39 -8.26
CA ALA A 497 37.37 41.25 -9.46
C ALA A 497 36.58 41.65 -10.72
N THR A 498 37.33 42.06 -11.75
CA THR A 498 36.76 42.42 -13.07
C THR A 498 36.66 41.19 -13.97
N VAL A 499 35.85 41.27 -15.03
CA VAL A 499 35.79 40.25 -16.08
C VAL A 499 37.15 40.04 -16.74
N LEU A 500 37.96 41.09 -16.88
CA LEU A 500 39.34 41.01 -17.38
C LEU A 500 40.23 40.15 -16.48
N ASP A 501 40.08 40.26 -15.15
CA ASP A 501 40.82 39.42 -14.20
C ASP A 501 40.42 37.94 -14.33
N ALA A 502 39.13 37.70 -14.56
CA ALA A 502 38.65 36.33 -14.81
C ALA A 502 39.24 35.75 -16.10
N VAL A 503 39.22 36.49 -17.20
CA VAL A 503 39.77 36.06 -18.50
C VAL A 503 41.28 35.82 -18.42
N ARG A 504 42.02 36.71 -17.72
CA ARG A 504 43.46 36.51 -17.46
C ARG A 504 43.74 35.24 -16.67
N LEU A 505 42.97 35.02 -15.60
CA LEU A 505 43.07 33.81 -14.80
C LEU A 505 42.79 32.55 -15.63
N PHE A 506 41.80 32.61 -16.52
CA PHE A 506 41.49 31.48 -17.41
C PHE A 506 42.61 31.18 -18.38
N ALA A 507 43.20 32.23 -18.97
CA ALA A 507 44.31 32.11 -19.92
C ALA A 507 45.60 31.62 -19.24
N GLU A 508 45.98 32.19 -18.10
CA GLU A 508 47.20 31.87 -17.38
C GLU A 508 47.18 30.43 -16.78
N ARG A 509 46.01 29.99 -16.31
CA ARG A 509 45.87 28.70 -15.63
C ARG A 509 45.27 27.58 -16.50
N GLY A 510 44.92 27.88 -17.73
CA GLY A 510 44.29 26.92 -18.66
C GLY A 510 42.96 26.37 -18.13
N ILE A 511 42.17 27.22 -17.44
CA ILE A 511 40.86 26.89 -16.88
C ILE A 511 39.75 27.61 -17.66
N SER A 512 38.55 27.03 -17.68
CA SER A 512 37.38 27.53 -18.40
C SER A 512 36.31 28.12 -17.48
N GLY A 513 36.66 28.41 -16.23
CA GLY A 513 35.78 29.03 -15.24
C GLY A 513 36.29 28.87 -13.82
N ALA A 514 35.90 29.82 -12.96
CA ALA A 514 36.32 29.92 -11.58
C ALA A 514 35.14 30.30 -10.68
N PRO A 515 35.12 29.85 -9.42
CA PRO A 515 34.17 30.33 -8.41
C PRO A 515 34.47 31.78 -8.06
N VAL A 516 33.42 32.49 -7.75
CA VAL A 516 33.47 33.85 -7.19
C VAL A 516 33.19 33.72 -5.69
N VAL A 517 34.11 34.28 -4.87
CA VAL A 517 34.02 34.12 -3.40
C VAL A 517 33.85 35.46 -2.71
N ASP A 518 33.18 35.45 -1.54
CA ASP A 518 33.08 36.60 -0.65
C ASP A 518 34.36 36.77 0.20
N GLU A 519 34.39 37.82 1.05
CA GLU A 519 35.53 38.08 1.95
C GLU A 519 35.76 36.96 3.00
N GLN A 520 34.74 36.13 3.24
CA GLN A 520 34.79 34.98 4.15
C GLN A 520 35.24 33.68 3.43
N GLY A 521 35.40 33.70 2.11
CA GLY A 521 35.80 32.56 1.29
C GLY A 521 34.64 31.65 0.89
N ASN A 522 33.36 32.06 1.08
CA ASN A 522 32.22 31.30 0.63
C ASN A 522 31.96 31.56 -0.86
N ALA A 523 31.56 30.50 -1.59
CA ALA A 523 31.24 30.63 -3.01
C ALA A 523 29.89 31.37 -3.20
N VAL A 524 29.94 32.58 -3.68
CA VAL A 524 28.76 33.45 -3.96
C VAL A 524 28.32 33.38 -5.42
N GLY A 525 29.16 32.86 -6.30
CA GLY A 525 28.88 32.74 -7.72
C GLY A 525 29.87 31.82 -8.43
N PHE A 526 29.64 31.58 -9.71
CA PHE A 526 30.56 30.88 -10.61
C PHE A 526 30.59 31.62 -11.94
N VAL A 527 31.79 31.92 -12.44
CA VAL A 527 31.99 32.56 -13.75
C VAL A 527 32.70 31.60 -14.69
N SER A 528 32.24 31.50 -15.91
CA SER A 528 32.83 30.63 -16.95
C SER A 528 33.11 31.46 -18.24
N ASP A 529 33.90 30.84 -19.15
CA ASP A 529 34.10 31.35 -20.51
C ASP A 529 32.76 31.54 -21.25
N GLY A 530 31.76 30.67 -21.00
CA GLY A 530 30.42 30.83 -21.54
C GLY A 530 29.65 32.04 -21.03
N ASP A 531 29.86 32.45 -19.77
CA ASP A 531 29.23 33.64 -19.20
C ASP A 531 29.85 34.90 -19.77
N VAL A 532 31.16 34.92 -19.96
CA VAL A 532 31.86 36.02 -20.66
C VAL A 532 31.38 36.13 -22.11
N MET A 533 31.27 35.01 -22.82
CA MET A 533 30.75 35.01 -24.21
C MET A 533 29.30 35.50 -24.28
N ARG A 534 28.48 35.15 -23.29
CA ARG A 534 27.08 35.61 -23.22
C ARG A 534 27.04 37.12 -22.96
N ALA A 535 27.82 37.63 -22.05
CA ALA A 535 27.91 39.06 -21.77
C ALA A 535 28.33 39.87 -23.01
N LEU A 536 29.29 39.35 -23.80
CA LEU A 536 29.68 39.94 -25.08
C LEU A 536 28.55 39.89 -26.12
N ALA A 537 27.79 38.77 -26.18
CA ALA A 537 26.70 38.58 -27.12
C ALA A 537 25.49 39.49 -26.79
N ASP A 538 25.16 39.65 -25.50
CA ASP A 538 24.02 40.41 -25.04
C ASP A 538 24.19 41.91 -25.31
N GLN A 539 25.40 42.44 -25.32
CA GLN A 539 25.69 43.82 -25.69
C GLN A 539 25.72 44.06 -27.20
N THR A 540 25.88 43.01 -27.99
CA THR A 540 25.79 43.06 -29.46
C THR A 540 24.36 42.84 -29.98
N SER A 541 23.39 42.51 -29.13
CA SER A 541 21.99 42.25 -29.51
C SER A 541 21.25 43.53 -29.86
N ALA A 542 20.95 43.72 -31.13
CA ALA A 542 20.07 44.79 -31.62
C ALA A 542 18.66 44.70 -31.00
N PHE A 543 18.13 45.81 -30.49
CA PHE A 543 16.75 45.93 -30.02
C PHE A 543 15.77 45.55 -31.15
N LYS A 544 15.01 44.49 -31.01
CA LYS A 544 13.82 44.23 -31.83
C LYS A 544 12.67 45.10 -31.32
N SER A 545 12.48 46.27 -31.94
CA SER A 545 11.24 47.02 -31.81
C SER A 545 10.13 46.33 -32.63
N ALA A 546 8.88 46.34 -32.13
CA ALA A 546 7.70 45.77 -32.79
C ALA A 546 7.29 46.50 -34.09
N TYR A 547 8.01 47.50 -34.52
CA TYR A 547 7.85 48.20 -35.80
C TYR A 547 9.16 48.13 -36.59
N SER A 548 9.12 47.45 -37.70
CA SER A 548 10.16 47.15 -38.67
C SER A 548 11.05 48.33 -39.05
N PHE A 549 12.21 48.47 -38.40
CA PHE A 549 13.40 49.10 -38.97
C PHE A 549 14.63 48.43 -38.36
N VAL A 550 15.38 47.71 -39.18
CA VAL A 550 16.71 47.19 -38.86
C VAL A 550 17.68 48.36 -38.93
N VAL A 551 18.26 48.73 -37.80
CA VAL A 551 19.42 49.62 -37.79
C VAL A 551 20.66 48.74 -37.66
N GLU A 552 21.36 48.52 -38.75
CA GLU A 552 22.72 47.98 -38.73
C GLU A 552 23.63 49.01 -38.05
N ARG A 553 24.16 48.69 -36.86
CA ARG A 553 25.32 49.35 -36.30
C ARG A 553 26.56 48.70 -36.88
N GLY A 554 27.38 49.51 -37.50
CA GLY A 554 28.59 49.05 -38.16
C GLY A 554 29.66 48.52 -37.19
N ASN A 555 30.57 47.75 -37.74
CA ASN A 555 31.69 47.01 -37.11
C ASN A 555 32.72 47.88 -36.35
N ALA A 556 32.46 49.16 -36.08
CA ALA A 556 33.41 50.04 -35.40
C ALA A 556 33.46 49.85 -33.86
N ASP A 557 32.62 48.98 -33.28
CA ASP A 557 32.37 48.97 -31.84
C ASP A 557 32.64 47.63 -31.12
N PHE A 558 33.16 46.60 -31.79
CA PHE A 558 33.45 45.31 -31.09
C PHE A 558 34.54 45.51 -30.04
N ASP A 559 35.60 46.28 -30.38
CA ASP A 559 36.68 46.56 -29.42
C ASP A 559 36.20 47.42 -28.25
N GLN A 560 35.29 48.34 -28.46
CA GLN A 560 34.67 49.13 -27.40
C GLN A 560 33.73 48.29 -26.54
N THR A 561 32.98 47.39 -27.15
CA THR A 561 32.11 46.44 -26.45
C THR A 561 32.94 45.47 -25.59
N VAL A 562 34.02 44.95 -26.13
CA VAL A 562 34.98 44.11 -25.38
C VAL A 562 35.56 44.90 -24.20
N ALA A 563 36.04 46.13 -24.42
CA ALA A 563 36.59 46.94 -23.35
C ALA A 563 35.54 47.23 -22.23
N ALA A 564 34.31 47.51 -22.60
CA ALA A 564 33.24 47.76 -21.66
C ALA A 564 32.89 46.50 -20.82
N VAL A 565 32.77 45.32 -21.45
CA VAL A 565 32.51 44.05 -20.75
C VAL A 565 33.69 43.66 -19.86
N MET A 566 34.93 43.87 -20.32
CA MET A 566 36.13 43.52 -19.53
C MET A 566 36.28 44.38 -18.28
N GLY A 567 35.73 45.59 -18.28
CA GLY A 567 35.74 46.48 -17.11
C GLY A 567 34.62 46.22 -16.09
N GLN A 568 33.66 45.37 -16.40
CA GLN A 568 32.54 45.07 -15.47
C GLN A 568 33.01 44.21 -14.29
N PRO A 569 32.36 44.37 -13.08
CA PRO A 569 32.58 43.43 -11.99
C PRO A 569 32.17 42.01 -12.37
N VAL A 570 32.97 41.01 -12.02
CA VAL A 570 32.70 39.63 -12.34
C VAL A 570 31.37 39.11 -11.74
N ALA A 571 30.94 39.71 -10.64
CA ALA A 571 29.69 39.38 -9.97
C ALA A 571 28.44 39.73 -10.83
N GLU A 572 28.53 40.65 -11.78
CA GLU A 572 27.40 41.00 -12.66
C GLU A 572 27.13 39.97 -13.75
N ILE A 573 28.15 39.24 -14.19
CA ILE A 573 28.03 38.20 -15.22
C ILE A 573 28.05 36.79 -14.66
N ALA A 574 28.45 36.61 -13.39
CA ALA A 574 28.52 35.32 -12.74
C ALA A 574 27.15 34.70 -12.49
N THR A 575 27.06 33.40 -12.59
CA THR A 575 25.87 32.64 -12.17
C THR A 575 25.81 32.62 -10.63
N LEU A 576 24.86 33.37 -10.04
CA LEU A 576 24.73 33.56 -8.59
C LEU A 576 24.18 32.31 -7.86
N ARG A 577 23.44 31.43 -8.55
CA ARG A 577 22.92 30.19 -7.98
C ARG A 577 23.84 29.02 -8.28
N VAL A 578 24.88 28.90 -7.47
CA VAL A 578 25.87 27.82 -7.62
C VAL A 578 25.28 26.51 -7.19
N ILE A 579 25.24 25.53 -8.10
CA ILE A 579 24.88 24.15 -7.76
C ILE A 579 26.18 23.45 -7.37
N SER A 580 26.31 23.13 -6.08
CA SER A 580 27.45 22.43 -5.49
C SER A 580 27.09 21.00 -5.11
N VAL A 581 28.10 20.18 -4.85
CA VAL A 581 28.01 18.83 -4.30
C VAL A 581 28.78 18.79 -2.98
N ASP A 582 28.39 17.92 -2.05
CA ASP A 582 29.11 17.75 -0.80
C ASP A 582 30.28 16.78 -0.97
N LEU A 583 31.37 17.00 -0.22
CA LEU A 583 32.56 16.14 -0.25
C LEU A 583 32.23 14.69 0.08
N HIS A 584 31.19 14.47 0.87
CA HIS A 584 30.74 13.15 1.34
C HIS A 584 29.59 12.57 0.49
N ASP A 585 29.19 13.25 -0.61
CA ASP A 585 28.17 12.72 -1.51
C ASP A 585 28.64 11.46 -2.25
N GLU A 586 27.74 10.53 -2.46
CA GLU A 586 27.99 9.35 -3.28
C GLU A 586 28.22 9.71 -4.76
N LEU A 587 29.18 9.06 -5.40
CA LEU A 587 29.56 9.32 -6.79
C LEU A 587 28.37 9.23 -7.77
N GLY A 588 27.44 8.28 -7.52
CA GLY A 588 26.20 8.13 -8.30
C GLY A 588 25.27 9.33 -8.19
N GLY A 589 25.15 9.92 -7.00
CA GLY A 589 24.41 11.15 -6.75
C GLY A 589 25.02 12.34 -7.48
N ILE A 590 26.32 12.47 -7.42
CA ILE A 590 27.09 13.54 -8.12
C ILE A 590 26.92 13.41 -9.63
N CYS A 591 27.04 12.20 -10.19
CA CYS A 591 26.79 11.95 -11.61
C CYS A 591 25.40 12.42 -12.05
N LYS A 592 24.38 12.13 -11.21
CA LYS A 592 23.01 12.54 -11.48
C LYS A 592 22.85 14.05 -11.45
N VAL A 593 23.41 14.74 -10.47
CA VAL A 593 23.39 16.22 -10.39
C VAL A 593 24.04 16.84 -11.63
N LEU A 594 25.22 16.37 -12.02
CA LEU A 594 25.92 16.87 -13.20
C LEU A 594 25.15 16.58 -14.50
N ALA A 595 24.47 15.43 -14.60
CA ALA A 595 23.69 15.04 -15.77
C ALA A 595 22.39 15.85 -15.88
N ASP A 596 21.55 15.83 -14.82
CA ASP A 596 20.22 16.44 -14.80
C ASP A 596 20.28 17.98 -14.92
N LYS A 597 21.34 18.59 -14.39
CA LYS A 597 21.55 20.04 -14.46
C LYS A 597 22.45 20.47 -15.64
N HIS A 598 22.82 19.55 -16.52
CA HIS A 598 23.69 19.80 -17.68
C HIS A 598 25.02 20.48 -17.33
N LEU A 599 25.54 20.26 -16.09
CA LEU A 599 26.78 20.87 -15.63
C LEU A 599 28.00 20.10 -16.13
N LYS A 600 29.02 20.80 -16.61
CA LYS A 600 30.34 20.21 -16.94
C LYS A 600 31.20 20.01 -15.69
N LYS A 601 31.01 20.83 -14.67
CA LYS A 601 31.75 20.84 -13.40
C LYS A 601 30.88 21.43 -12.29
N ALA A 602 31.16 21.04 -11.04
CA ALA A 602 30.50 21.55 -9.84
C ALA A 602 31.53 21.79 -8.73
N PRO A 603 31.37 22.85 -7.92
CA PRO A 603 32.13 23.04 -6.68
C PRO A 603 31.84 21.92 -5.69
N VAL A 604 32.86 21.48 -4.98
CA VAL A 604 32.77 20.52 -3.88
C VAL A 604 32.86 21.29 -2.57
N MET A 605 31.85 21.10 -1.71
CA MET A 605 31.73 21.80 -0.42
C MET A 605 31.98 20.80 0.71
N ASP A 606 32.61 21.26 1.77
CA ASP A 606 32.75 20.55 3.04
C ASP A 606 32.43 21.53 4.19
N GLY A 607 31.38 21.24 4.97
CA GLY A 607 30.94 22.09 6.07
C GLY A 607 30.62 23.54 5.69
N GLY A 608 30.19 23.79 4.42
CA GLY A 608 29.92 25.13 3.90
C GLY A 608 31.11 25.83 3.25
N ARG A 609 32.33 25.27 3.34
CA ARG A 609 33.53 25.76 2.67
C ARG A 609 33.77 25.00 1.36
N MET A 610 34.22 25.71 0.35
CA MET A 610 34.63 25.07 -0.89
C MET A 610 36.02 24.43 -0.76
N VAL A 611 36.09 23.12 -1.02
CA VAL A 611 37.32 22.31 -0.89
C VAL A 611 37.87 21.82 -2.23
N GLY A 612 37.10 21.92 -3.30
CA GLY A 612 37.53 21.45 -4.61
C GLY A 612 36.52 21.70 -5.73
N ILE A 613 36.86 21.21 -6.92
CA ILE A 613 35.97 21.19 -8.08
C ILE A 613 35.99 19.77 -8.68
N VAL A 614 34.80 19.21 -8.91
CA VAL A 614 34.63 17.95 -9.64
C VAL A 614 34.11 18.21 -11.05
N ASN A 615 34.62 17.49 -12.04
CA ASN A 615 34.16 17.56 -13.42
C ASN A 615 33.79 16.16 -13.97
N ARG A 616 32.97 16.12 -15.02
CA ARG A 616 32.55 14.85 -15.66
C ARG A 616 33.73 13.98 -16.11
N SER A 617 34.81 14.60 -16.61
CA SER A 617 35.96 13.88 -17.12
C SER A 617 36.71 13.16 -16.01
N ASN A 618 36.83 13.78 -14.82
CA ASN A 618 37.52 13.15 -13.68
C ASN A 618 36.72 11.94 -13.18
N ILE A 619 35.40 12.07 -13.08
CA ILE A 619 34.52 10.97 -12.67
C ILE A 619 34.56 9.83 -13.68
N ALA A 620 34.44 10.15 -14.99
CA ALA A 620 34.48 9.14 -16.03
C ALA A 620 35.80 8.40 -16.04
N ARG A 621 36.92 9.13 -15.93
CA ARG A 621 38.28 8.51 -15.85
C ARG A 621 38.40 7.58 -14.65
N TYR A 622 37.99 8.04 -13.46
CA TYR A 622 38.00 7.21 -12.24
C TYR A 622 37.16 5.96 -12.42
N SER A 623 35.92 6.08 -12.90
CA SER A 623 35.01 4.94 -13.08
C SER A 623 35.57 3.90 -14.07
N ILE A 624 36.20 4.34 -15.17
CA ILE A 624 36.80 3.45 -16.16
C ILE A 624 38.03 2.77 -15.55
N THR A 625 38.93 3.50 -14.88
CA THR A 625 40.14 2.94 -14.27
C THR A 625 39.76 1.93 -13.19
N SER A 626 38.86 2.28 -12.29
CA SER A 626 38.38 1.37 -11.23
C SER A 626 37.72 0.10 -11.77
N TYR A 627 36.99 0.19 -12.89
CA TYR A 627 36.38 -0.97 -13.55
C TYR A 627 37.45 -1.89 -14.17
N LEU A 628 38.47 -1.30 -14.82
CA LEU A 628 39.56 -2.07 -15.42
C LEU A 628 40.45 -2.76 -14.36
N ASP A 629 40.71 -2.07 -13.25
CA ASP A 629 41.45 -2.63 -12.11
C ASP A 629 40.69 -3.81 -11.46
N GLY A 630 39.32 -3.71 -11.37
CA GLY A 630 38.49 -4.81 -10.90
C GLY A 630 38.55 -6.06 -11.77
N ILE A 631 38.52 -5.90 -13.10
CA ILE A 631 38.67 -7.01 -14.05
C ILE A 631 40.08 -7.66 -13.95
N ALA A 632 41.12 -6.84 -13.74
CA ALA A 632 42.49 -7.34 -13.62
C ALA A 632 42.74 -8.14 -12.31
N GLN A 633 41.91 -7.92 -11.28
CA GLN A 633 41.99 -8.69 -10.02
C GLN A 633 41.16 -9.98 -10.05
N GLU A 634 40.22 -10.13 -10.98
CA GLU A 634 39.41 -11.35 -11.17
C GLU A 634 40.01 -12.31 -12.23
N ALA A 635 40.98 -11.86 -12.99
CA ALA A 635 41.72 -12.66 -13.98
C ALA A 635 43.05 -13.22 -13.43
#